data_7c07b393846d004393b0808fa0bbfab9
#
_entry.id   7c07b393846d004393b0808fa0bbfab9
#
_cell.length_a   1.000
_cell.length_b   1.000
_cell.length_c   1.000
_cell.angle_alpha   90.00
_cell.angle_beta   90.00
_cell.angle_gamma   90.00
#
_symmetry.space_group_name_H-M   'P 1'
#
loop_
_entity.id
_entity.type
_entity.pdbx_description
1 polymer ?
#
loop_
_entity_poly.entity_id
_entity_poly.type
_entity_poly.pdbx_seq_one_letter_code
_entity_poly.pdbx_strand_id
1 'polypeptide(L)'
;MNLAGYTIAKRTSVWVLIALTLLGGYISYLKLGRFEDPEFVIRQAVINTPYYGATAQEVSDEVTDLIEGAVQSLQELKEVKSVSKQGMSEVTVEIKLEFAKSSAELQQVWDKLRRKISDVQRQLPPGAGPSIVNDDFSDVYALFFAVTGEGFSDKQLQDYVDTLRRDLVLVPGVAKTATLAEQQETIFVEISSERLKQLGMSLEKVTQVLQKQNLITVAGSIETEAMRLPVIPDSSIRSLQDIRNLQVGLGADNKVIRLGDIANVVRGYQEPATMLMRYNGQRAVGFGISNVMGGNVVEMGDAVKARLAELENQRPLGMELHVISMQSDSVRASVANFIDNLIAAVAIVFVVLLLFMRVRSGIIIGFVLLLTVAGTLCIMLIDDIAMQRISLGALIIALGMLVDNAIVVTDGILVRMQQEPDSDKLTIVNEVVEATKWPLLGGTVVGICAFSAIGLSPSDMGEYAGSLFWVILYSMLLSWVFAVTITPMLCHDFLKVKPNQGDNSVGVMMRSYRGLLSWVLRHHLISVVAILAMLLTAVWGAKFIPPGFMPDSQRAQFVVDVYLPQGSDIRRTEQVVAQIENEVKSKQGVTNITSFIGGGGLRFMLTYSPEARNTSYGQLLIDIDDYQKIAALLPELQNELDAKYPDASIKVWKFMLGRGGGKKIEAGFQGPDSAVLRGLAEQAKALMLADDNLIAVQDDWRQQMPVVKPVYSSEKAQRYGLTNQEINQAISQTLSGKNVGVYREGDDLIPIVLRAPKEERQHARAIENTLVYSHAVGQSVPVSQLIESVDVVWQDAILRRIDRVPTILVQADPAPGVLTADAFNQIRSKIEAIPLPAGYELTWYGEYKASKDANEGLVISAPYGFSAMILSVIFMFNALRQPLVIWLTAPLAVIGVTVGLIVFQTPFEFMAILGFLSLIGMMVKNAIVLVDQADVEIRQGKWPFQAIIDAAMSRARPVLLGALTTILGVAPLLVDPFFKSMAVTIMFGLLFATLLTLVVIPLFYAMLFRIKVEQM
;
A
#
# COMPACT_ATOMS: atom_id res chain seq x y z
N MET A 1 -8.60 -9.34 50.33
CA MET A 1 -7.36 -10.14 50.13
C MET A 1 -6.42 -9.37 49.22
N ASN A 2 -5.24 -9.03 49.71
CA ASN A 2 -4.28 -8.24 48.93
C ASN A 2 -3.71 -9.10 47.79
N LEU A 3 -3.73 -8.63 46.55
CA LEU A 3 -3.25 -9.33 45.37
C LEU A 3 -1.79 -9.82 45.56
N ALA A 4 -0.92 -8.97 46.09
CA ALA A 4 0.47 -9.31 46.36
C ALA A 4 0.60 -10.41 47.43
N GLY A 5 -0.16 -10.33 48.52
CA GLY A 5 -0.17 -11.36 49.56
C GLY A 5 -0.66 -12.70 49.04
N TYR A 6 -1.64 -12.71 48.11
CA TYR A 6 -2.13 -13.94 47.47
C TYR A 6 -1.06 -14.59 46.57
N THR A 7 -0.35 -13.79 45.74
CA THR A 7 0.72 -14.31 44.89
C THR A 7 1.90 -14.85 45.64
N ILE A 8 2.27 -14.23 46.77
CA ILE A 8 3.34 -14.70 47.67
C ILE A 8 2.91 -16.00 48.35
N ALA A 9 1.67 -16.10 48.81
CA ALA A 9 1.13 -17.33 49.43
C ALA A 9 1.03 -18.50 48.45
N LYS A 10 0.75 -18.24 47.17
CA LYS A 10 0.60 -19.23 46.09
C LYS A 10 1.80 -19.25 45.12
N ARG A 11 3.00 -18.97 45.63
CA ARG A 11 4.23 -18.79 44.82
C ARG A 11 4.50 -19.91 43.82
N THR A 12 4.22 -21.18 44.17
CA THR A 12 4.40 -22.30 43.24
C THR A 12 3.52 -22.17 41.99
N SER A 13 2.24 -21.83 42.17
CA SER A 13 1.31 -21.60 41.05
C SER A 13 1.75 -20.41 40.19
N VAL A 14 2.31 -19.36 40.78
CA VAL A 14 2.84 -18.21 40.06
C VAL A 14 4.08 -18.58 39.25
N TRP A 15 4.99 -19.40 39.77
CA TRP A 15 6.15 -19.90 39.03
C TRP A 15 5.73 -20.78 37.83
N VAL A 16 4.69 -21.61 37.98
CA VAL A 16 4.12 -22.40 36.88
C VAL A 16 3.54 -21.48 35.82
N LEU A 17 2.80 -20.43 36.23
CA LEU A 17 2.26 -19.45 35.30
C LEU A 17 3.38 -18.72 34.53
N ILE A 18 4.46 -18.31 35.23
CA ILE A 18 5.65 -17.72 34.60
C ILE A 18 6.23 -18.66 33.54
N ALA A 19 6.44 -19.92 33.90
CA ALA A 19 6.99 -20.91 32.97
C ALA A 19 6.06 -21.13 31.73
N LEU A 20 4.74 -21.22 31.96
CA LEU A 20 3.76 -21.34 30.90
C LEU A 20 3.73 -20.10 29.99
N THR A 21 3.85 -18.89 30.55
CA THR A 21 3.90 -17.66 29.76
C THR A 21 5.16 -17.59 28.90
N LEU A 22 6.32 -17.98 29.43
CA LEU A 22 7.57 -18.03 28.65
C LEU A 22 7.53 -19.09 27.55
N LEU A 23 7.04 -20.29 27.87
CA LEU A 23 6.88 -21.35 26.88
C LEU A 23 5.85 -20.99 25.81
N GLY A 24 4.72 -20.45 26.24
CA GLY A 24 3.67 -19.95 25.34
C GLY A 24 4.19 -18.84 24.44
N GLY A 25 4.93 -17.88 24.97
CA GLY A 25 5.56 -16.80 24.19
C GLY A 25 6.54 -17.34 23.15
N TYR A 26 7.35 -18.35 23.50
CA TYR A 26 8.24 -19.01 22.55
C TYR A 26 7.48 -19.76 21.45
N ILE A 27 6.43 -20.50 21.79
CA ILE A 27 5.57 -21.18 20.82
C ILE A 27 4.86 -20.16 19.91
N SER A 28 4.38 -19.06 20.49
CA SER A 28 3.73 -17.99 19.73
C SER A 28 4.68 -17.32 18.75
N TYR A 29 5.92 -17.06 19.15
CA TYR A 29 6.96 -16.55 18.26
C TYR A 29 7.22 -17.45 17.04
N LEU A 30 7.13 -18.78 17.22
CA LEU A 30 7.31 -19.73 16.13
C LEU A 30 6.07 -19.82 15.22
N LYS A 31 4.86 -19.63 15.75
CA LYS A 31 3.59 -19.84 15.02
C LYS A 31 2.97 -18.57 14.43
N LEU A 32 3.36 -17.40 14.90
CA LEU A 32 2.83 -16.14 14.40
C LEU A 32 3.17 -15.94 12.92
N GLY A 33 2.20 -15.53 12.13
CA GLY A 33 2.38 -15.11 10.73
C GLY A 33 3.43 -14.01 10.64
N ARG A 34 4.18 -14.01 9.52
CA ARG A 34 5.27 -13.04 9.29
C ARG A 34 5.04 -12.31 7.98
N PHE A 35 4.96 -10.98 8.06
CA PHE A 35 4.75 -10.09 6.93
C PHE A 35 5.72 -8.90 7.01
N GLU A 36 5.98 -8.27 5.87
CA GLU A 36 6.74 -7.01 5.84
C GLU A 36 5.87 -5.85 6.36
N ASP A 37 4.70 -5.70 5.78
CA ASP A 37 3.68 -4.72 6.14
C ASP A 37 2.40 -5.40 6.63
N PRO A 38 1.52 -4.70 7.38
CA PRO A 38 0.25 -5.27 7.80
C PRO A 38 -0.60 -5.68 6.60
N GLU A 39 -1.22 -6.84 6.67
CA GLU A 39 -2.27 -7.21 5.73
C GLU A 39 -3.47 -6.28 5.95
N PHE A 40 -3.89 -5.61 4.91
CA PHE A 40 -5.15 -4.90 4.91
C PHE A 40 -5.99 -5.31 3.70
N VAL A 41 -7.29 -5.25 3.87
CA VAL A 41 -8.21 -5.64 2.82
C VAL A 41 -8.30 -4.52 1.79
N ILE A 42 -7.87 -4.78 0.55
CA ILE A 42 -8.05 -3.83 -0.55
C ILE A 42 -9.50 -3.98 -1.05
N ARG A 43 -10.31 -2.95 -0.82
CA ARG A 43 -11.75 -2.93 -1.10
C ARG A 43 -12.06 -2.38 -2.48
N GLN A 44 -11.33 -2.88 -3.48
CA GLN A 44 -11.48 -2.43 -4.86
C GLN A 44 -11.73 -3.61 -5.79
N ALA A 45 -12.68 -3.45 -6.71
CA ALA A 45 -12.90 -4.35 -7.83
C ALA A 45 -12.99 -3.55 -9.11
N VAL A 46 -12.61 -4.16 -10.24
CA VAL A 46 -12.64 -3.53 -11.55
C VAL A 46 -13.65 -4.26 -12.45
N ILE A 47 -14.53 -3.51 -13.08
CA ILE A 47 -15.50 -4.01 -14.04
C ILE A 47 -15.02 -3.64 -15.43
N ASN A 48 -14.72 -4.63 -16.24
CA ASN A 48 -14.29 -4.46 -17.63
C ASN A 48 -15.43 -4.80 -18.56
N THR A 49 -15.79 -3.86 -19.43
CA THR A 49 -16.86 -4.04 -20.44
C THR A 49 -16.34 -3.64 -21.81
N PRO A 50 -16.14 -4.61 -22.71
CA PRO A 50 -15.75 -4.31 -24.07
C PRO A 50 -16.92 -3.73 -24.88
N TYR A 51 -16.62 -2.74 -25.74
CA TYR A 51 -17.52 -2.18 -26.73
C TYR A 51 -16.73 -1.87 -28.00
N TYR A 52 -16.35 -2.93 -28.69
CA TYR A 52 -15.43 -2.83 -29.82
C TYR A 52 -15.99 -1.94 -30.94
N GLY A 53 -15.17 -1.01 -31.42
CA GLY A 53 -15.50 -0.05 -32.47
C GLY A 53 -16.04 1.29 -32.00
N ALA A 54 -16.42 1.39 -30.72
CA ALA A 54 -16.87 2.65 -30.13
C ALA A 54 -15.69 3.56 -29.76
N THR A 55 -15.85 4.85 -29.88
CA THR A 55 -14.95 5.89 -29.41
C THR A 55 -14.95 5.97 -27.87
N ALA A 56 -13.95 6.60 -27.27
CA ALA A 56 -13.92 6.79 -25.82
C ALA A 56 -15.17 7.54 -25.30
N GLN A 57 -15.69 8.49 -26.10
CA GLN A 57 -16.90 9.24 -25.76
C GLN A 57 -18.15 8.35 -25.80
N GLU A 58 -18.34 7.56 -26.85
CA GLU A 58 -19.46 6.62 -26.95
C GLU A 58 -19.41 5.57 -25.86
N VAL A 59 -18.22 5.04 -25.53
CA VAL A 59 -18.04 4.12 -24.39
C VAL A 59 -18.43 4.79 -23.07
N SER A 60 -18.04 6.06 -22.87
CA SER A 60 -18.38 6.82 -21.67
C SER A 60 -19.88 7.01 -21.51
N ASP A 61 -20.55 7.40 -22.59
CA ASP A 61 -21.96 7.83 -22.54
C ASP A 61 -22.93 6.63 -22.58
N GLU A 62 -22.62 5.58 -23.34
CA GLU A 62 -23.55 4.48 -23.58
C GLU A 62 -23.29 3.25 -22.70
N VAL A 63 -22.06 3.03 -22.24
CA VAL A 63 -21.68 1.85 -21.45
C VAL A 63 -21.28 2.22 -20.04
N THR A 64 -20.32 3.13 -19.91
CA THR A 64 -19.76 3.46 -18.60
C THR A 64 -20.81 4.07 -17.68
N ASP A 65 -21.61 5.00 -18.16
CA ASP A 65 -22.68 5.66 -17.39
C ASP A 65 -23.71 4.67 -16.84
N LEU A 66 -24.10 3.67 -17.64
CA LEU A 66 -25.04 2.62 -17.20
C LEU A 66 -24.45 1.75 -16.08
N ILE A 67 -23.17 1.38 -16.20
CA ILE A 67 -22.49 0.56 -15.22
C ILE A 67 -22.28 1.36 -13.92
N GLU A 68 -21.82 2.60 -14.02
CA GLU A 68 -21.70 3.50 -12.87
C GLU A 68 -23.02 3.71 -12.14
N GLY A 69 -24.12 3.86 -12.89
CA GLY A 69 -25.47 3.97 -12.33
C GLY A 69 -25.88 2.75 -11.53
N ALA A 70 -25.54 1.53 -12.02
CA ALA A 70 -25.78 0.29 -11.30
C ALA A 70 -24.92 0.20 -10.03
N VAL A 71 -23.65 0.56 -10.11
CA VAL A 71 -22.71 0.57 -8.98
C VAL A 71 -23.14 1.55 -7.92
N GLN A 72 -23.59 2.76 -8.28
CA GLN A 72 -24.08 3.76 -7.33
C GLN A 72 -25.32 3.33 -6.55
N SER A 73 -26.03 2.31 -7.01
CA SER A 73 -27.14 1.71 -6.26
C SER A 73 -26.71 0.85 -5.09
N LEU A 74 -25.39 0.62 -4.89
CA LEU A 74 -24.83 -0.08 -3.75
C LEU A 74 -24.70 0.87 -2.56
N GLN A 75 -25.27 0.50 -1.42
CA GLN A 75 -25.18 1.25 -0.17
C GLN A 75 -23.74 1.29 0.38
N GLU A 76 -22.99 0.24 0.08
CA GLU A 76 -21.63 -0.01 0.51
C GLU A 76 -20.59 0.83 -0.26
N LEU A 77 -20.98 1.50 -1.33
CA LEU A 77 -20.09 2.26 -2.20
C LEU A 77 -19.43 3.43 -1.48
N LYS A 78 -18.09 3.52 -1.57
CA LYS A 78 -17.30 4.69 -1.12
C LYS A 78 -17.06 5.66 -2.28
N GLU A 79 -16.54 5.18 -3.39
CA GLU A 79 -16.19 5.97 -4.58
C GLU A 79 -16.25 5.07 -5.83
N VAL A 80 -16.66 5.61 -6.95
CA VAL A 80 -16.57 4.95 -8.25
C VAL A 80 -15.70 5.79 -9.18
N LYS A 81 -14.71 5.16 -9.79
CA LYS A 81 -13.84 5.76 -10.80
C LYS A 81 -13.95 4.98 -12.09
N SER A 82 -14.09 5.68 -13.19
CA SER A 82 -14.14 5.03 -14.50
C SER A 82 -13.11 5.58 -15.47
N VAL A 83 -12.70 4.70 -16.37
CA VAL A 83 -11.82 4.99 -17.49
C VAL A 83 -12.47 4.45 -18.74
N SER A 84 -12.90 5.35 -19.62
CA SER A 84 -13.44 5.02 -20.94
C SER A 84 -12.35 5.19 -22.00
N LYS A 85 -12.00 4.09 -22.65
CA LYS A 85 -11.04 4.03 -23.76
C LYS A 85 -11.76 3.61 -25.03
N GLN A 86 -11.11 3.78 -26.16
CA GLN A 86 -11.64 3.24 -27.41
C GLN A 86 -11.91 1.74 -27.28
N GLY A 87 -13.16 1.33 -27.40
CA GLY A 87 -13.59 -0.06 -27.37
C GLY A 87 -13.65 -0.72 -25.98
N MET A 88 -13.41 0.01 -24.87
CA MET A 88 -13.36 -0.59 -23.52
C MET A 88 -13.79 0.40 -22.43
N SER A 89 -14.67 -0.04 -21.56
CA SER A 89 -14.99 0.61 -20.29
C SER A 89 -14.35 -0.13 -19.13
N GLU A 90 -13.65 0.58 -18.27
CA GLU A 90 -13.06 0.07 -17.02
C GLU A 90 -13.67 0.87 -15.86
N VAL A 91 -14.43 0.24 -14.98
CA VAL A 91 -15.05 0.90 -13.82
C VAL A 91 -14.50 0.30 -12.54
N THR A 92 -13.76 1.10 -11.79
CA THR A 92 -13.21 0.74 -10.48
C THR A 92 -14.19 1.12 -9.39
N VAL A 93 -14.55 0.16 -8.56
CA VAL A 93 -15.49 0.31 -7.45
C VAL A 93 -14.73 0.20 -6.13
N GLU A 94 -14.82 1.20 -5.29
CA GLU A 94 -14.25 1.19 -3.93
C GLU A 94 -15.36 1.13 -2.88
N ILE A 95 -15.23 0.20 -1.91
CA ILE A 95 -16.21 -0.06 -0.87
C ILE A 95 -15.80 0.58 0.45
N LYS A 96 -16.77 1.08 1.23
CA LYS A 96 -16.54 1.65 2.56
C LYS A 96 -16.04 0.59 3.55
N LEU A 97 -15.10 0.99 4.41
CA LEU A 97 -14.51 0.16 5.45
C LEU A 97 -15.55 -0.49 6.38
N GLU A 98 -16.61 0.23 6.71
CA GLU A 98 -17.64 -0.22 7.66
C GLU A 98 -18.42 -1.47 7.19
N PHE A 99 -18.49 -1.70 5.87
CA PHE A 99 -19.23 -2.83 5.27
C PHE A 99 -18.35 -4.01 4.86
N ALA A 100 -17.04 -3.88 4.96
CA ALA A 100 -16.10 -4.91 4.51
C ALA A 100 -14.84 -4.92 5.38
N LYS A 101 -15.00 -5.26 6.66
CA LYS A 101 -13.90 -5.38 7.62
C LYS A 101 -13.12 -6.68 7.47
N SER A 102 -13.75 -7.70 6.92
CA SER A 102 -13.15 -9.01 6.67
C SER A 102 -13.26 -9.40 5.20
N SER A 103 -12.41 -10.33 4.76
CA SER A 103 -12.46 -10.89 3.41
C SER A 103 -13.82 -11.55 3.10
N ALA A 104 -14.43 -12.21 4.08
CA ALA A 104 -15.72 -12.85 3.91
C ALA A 104 -16.87 -11.84 3.70
N GLU A 105 -16.86 -10.72 4.43
CA GLU A 105 -17.81 -9.63 4.22
C GLU A 105 -17.61 -8.99 2.85
N LEU A 106 -16.35 -8.76 2.44
CA LEU A 106 -16.04 -8.20 1.14
C LEU A 106 -16.53 -9.08 0.00
N GLN A 107 -16.37 -10.40 0.09
CA GLN A 107 -16.88 -11.34 -0.92
C GLN A 107 -18.41 -11.25 -1.06
N GLN A 108 -19.15 -11.06 0.03
CA GLN A 108 -20.60 -10.85 -0.03
C GLN A 108 -20.96 -9.55 -0.78
N VAL A 109 -20.17 -8.49 -0.61
CA VAL A 109 -20.36 -7.24 -1.36
C VAL A 109 -20.06 -7.45 -2.85
N TRP A 110 -18.98 -8.19 -3.18
CA TRP A 110 -18.69 -8.55 -4.58
C TRP A 110 -19.77 -9.39 -5.23
N ASP A 111 -20.42 -10.29 -4.50
CA ASP A 111 -21.56 -11.04 -5.01
C ASP A 111 -22.78 -10.15 -5.27
N LYS A 112 -23.00 -9.12 -4.44
CA LYS A 112 -24.02 -8.09 -4.71
C LYS A 112 -23.67 -7.29 -5.95
N LEU A 113 -22.41 -6.89 -6.10
CA LEU A 113 -21.91 -6.17 -7.26
C LEU A 113 -22.13 -6.98 -8.54
N ARG A 114 -21.74 -8.28 -8.56
CA ARG A 114 -21.93 -9.17 -9.72
C ARG A 114 -23.40 -9.26 -10.13
N ARG A 115 -24.31 -9.39 -9.17
CA ARG A 115 -25.76 -9.41 -9.45
C ARG A 115 -26.24 -8.11 -10.08
N LYS A 116 -25.83 -6.95 -9.53
CA LYS A 116 -26.17 -5.63 -10.08
C LYS A 116 -25.67 -5.46 -11.50
N ILE A 117 -24.44 -5.88 -11.77
CA ILE A 117 -23.85 -5.81 -13.12
C ILE A 117 -24.55 -6.79 -14.07
N SER A 118 -24.91 -7.99 -13.61
CA SER A 118 -25.68 -8.94 -14.42
C SER A 118 -27.06 -8.40 -14.81
N ASP A 119 -27.72 -7.66 -13.92
CA ASP A 119 -29.05 -7.05 -14.22
C ASP A 119 -28.95 -5.98 -15.32
N VAL A 120 -27.84 -5.24 -15.38
CA VAL A 120 -27.62 -4.17 -16.35
C VAL A 120 -27.18 -4.70 -17.74
N GLN A 121 -26.66 -5.94 -17.83
CA GLN A 121 -26.21 -6.52 -19.11
C GLN A 121 -27.24 -6.37 -20.25
N ARG A 122 -28.53 -6.48 -19.95
CA ARG A 122 -29.61 -6.38 -20.93
C ARG A 122 -29.90 -4.95 -21.41
N GLN A 123 -29.36 -3.96 -20.71
CA GLN A 123 -29.55 -2.54 -21.01
C GLN A 123 -28.38 -1.99 -21.83
N LEU A 124 -27.28 -2.74 -21.91
CA LEU A 124 -26.12 -2.35 -22.71
C LEU A 124 -26.49 -2.28 -24.20
N PRO A 125 -25.85 -1.36 -24.95
CA PRO A 125 -26.07 -1.25 -26.38
C PRO A 125 -25.64 -2.53 -27.13
N PRO A 126 -26.23 -2.82 -28.29
CA PRO A 126 -25.85 -3.96 -29.11
C PRO A 126 -24.35 -3.93 -29.47
N GLY A 127 -23.66 -5.02 -29.20
CA GLY A 127 -22.21 -5.13 -29.44
C GLY A 127 -21.33 -4.80 -28.21
N ALA A 128 -21.92 -4.29 -27.14
CA ALA A 128 -21.22 -4.10 -25.86
C ALA A 128 -21.33 -5.34 -24.97
N GLY A 129 -20.32 -5.59 -24.16
CA GLY A 129 -20.29 -6.65 -23.15
C GLY A 129 -19.80 -8.01 -23.66
N PRO A 130 -19.84 -9.04 -22.84
CA PRO A 130 -20.28 -9.01 -21.45
C PRO A 130 -19.35 -8.24 -20.50
N SER A 131 -19.92 -7.64 -19.44
CA SER A 131 -19.16 -7.02 -18.38
C SER A 131 -18.58 -8.09 -17.45
N ILE A 132 -17.30 -8.00 -17.16
CA ILE A 132 -16.57 -8.94 -16.30
C ILE A 132 -16.14 -8.19 -15.05
N VAL A 133 -16.55 -8.68 -13.88
CA VAL A 133 -16.15 -8.15 -12.58
C VAL A 133 -14.89 -8.88 -12.12
N ASN A 134 -13.79 -8.14 -12.02
CA ASN A 134 -12.51 -8.62 -11.50
C ASN A 134 -12.32 -8.11 -10.07
N ASP A 135 -12.53 -8.97 -9.11
CA ASP A 135 -12.30 -8.74 -7.68
C ASP A 135 -10.92 -9.21 -7.20
N ASP A 136 -10.16 -9.88 -8.07
CA ASP A 136 -8.77 -10.30 -7.84
C ASP A 136 -7.76 -9.17 -8.18
N PHE A 137 -8.23 -8.02 -8.61
CA PHE A 137 -7.39 -6.87 -8.97
C PHE A 137 -6.43 -6.42 -7.85
N SER A 138 -6.81 -6.69 -6.62
CA SER A 138 -6.06 -6.33 -5.41
C SER A 138 -5.01 -7.34 -4.98
N ASP A 139 -4.93 -8.52 -5.59
CA ASP A 139 -4.01 -9.57 -5.19
C ASP A 139 -2.55 -9.13 -5.30
N VAL A 140 -1.77 -9.47 -4.25
CA VAL A 140 -0.32 -9.24 -4.21
C VAL A 140 0.39 -10.55 -4.52
N TYR A 141 1.22 -10.53 -5.56
CA TYR A 141 2.05 -11.66 -5.95
C TYR A 141 3.38 -11.59 -5.21
N ALA A 142 3.42 -12.18 -4.03
CA ALA A 142 4.57 -12.15 -3.12
C ALA A 142 5.88 -12.66 -3.73
N LEU A 143 5.78 -13.60 -4.68
CA LEU A 143 6.90 -14.10 -5.46
C LEU A 143 6.67 -13.75 -6.91
N PHE A 144 7.64 -13.08 -7.55
CA PHE A 144 7.56 -12.68 -8.95
C PHE A 144 8.85 -13.04 -9.67
N PHE A 145 8.69 -13.76 -10.77
CA PHE A 145 9.79 -14.33 -11.56
C PHE A 145 9.70 -13.87 -13.02
N ALA A 146 10.85 -13.88 -13.69
CA ALA A 146 10.97 -13.80 -15.14
C ALA A 146 11.55 -15.10 -15.69
N VAL A 147 10.93 -15.66 -16.71
CA VAL A 147 11.46 -16.80 -17.47
C VAL A 147 12.02 -16.26 -18.78
N THR A 148 13.31 -16.53 -19.02
CA THR A 148 14.02 -16.16 -20.25
C THR A 148 14.61 -17.42 -20.90
N GLY A 149 14.95 -17.33 -22.19
CA GLY A 149 15.62 -18.43 -22.90
C GLY A 149 16.11 -17.96 -24.26
N GLU A 150 17.42 -17.92 -24.45
CA GLU A 150 17.99 -17.56 -25.75
C GLU A 150 17.72 -18.66 -26.78
N GLY A 151 17.14 -18.28 -27.91
CA GLY A 151 16.77 -19.20 -28.99
C GLY A 151 15.42 -19.92 -28.81
N PHE A 152 14.73 -19.72 -27.70
CA PHE A 152 13.38 -20.25 -27.49
C PHE A 152 12.31 -19.28 -28.00
N SER A 153 11.21 -19.83 -28.48
CA SER A 153 10.03 -19.04 -28.85
C SER A 153 9.22 -18.63 -27.64
N ASP A 154 8.42 -17.57 -27.76
CA ASP A 154 7.50 -17.12 -26.69
C ASP A 154 6.58 -18.26 -26.23
N LYS A 155 6.12 -19.12 -27.15
CA LYS A 155 5.32 -20.31 -26.82
C LYS A 155 6.08 -21.31 -25.95
N GLN A 156 7.34 -21.60 -26.26
CA GLN A 156 8.13 -22.53 -25.46
C GLN A 156 8.40 -22.00 -24.04
N LEU A 157 8.60 -20.67 -23.90
CA LEU A 157 8.72 -20.05 -22.59
C LEU A 157 7.39 -20.16 -21.81
N GLN A 158 6.27 -19.94 -22.48
CA GLN A 158 4.93 -20.07 -21.91
C GLN A 158 4.64 -21.50 -21.47
N ASP A 159 4.93 -22.52 -22.28
CA ASP A 159 4.72 -23.94 -21.94
C ASP A 159 5.48 -24.33 -20.67
N TYR A 160 6.68 -23.80 -20.51
CA TYR A 160 7.45 -24.01 -19.29
C TYR A 160 6.81 -23.30 -18.09
N VAL A 161 6.37 -22.06 -18.26
CA VAL A 161 5.64 -21.32 -17.20
C VAL A 161 4.35 -22.05 -16.82
N ASP A 162 3.58 -22.57 -17.78
CA ASP A 162 2.37 -23.34 -17.53
C ASP A 162 2.67 -24.65 -16.76
N THR A 163 3.82 -25.26 -17.02
CA THR A 163 4.30 -26.41 -16.25
C THR A 163 4.61 -26.01 -14.81
N LEU A 164 5.36 -24.92 -14.60
CA LEU A 164 5.64 -24.40 -13.26
C LEU A 164 4.35 -24.05 -12.52
N ARG A 165 3.40 -23.41 -13.21
CA ARG A 165 2.12 -23.01 -12.65
C ARG A 165 1.30 -24.19 -12.13
N ARG A 166 1.23 -25.29 -12.91
CA ARG A 166 0.51 -26.51 -12.49
C ARG A 166 1.11 -27.16 -11.26
N ASP A 167 2.43 -27.16 -11.15
CA ASP A 167 3.13 -27.75 -10.01
C ASP A 167 3.11 -26.85 -8.77
N LEU A 168 3.31 -25.55 -8.95
CA LEU A 168 3.49 -24.62 -7.83
C LEU A 168 2.17 -24.20 -7.18
N VAL A 169 1.05 -24.27 -7.88
CA VAL A 169 -0.27 -24.01 -7.28
C VAL A 169 -0.63 -25.03 -6.20
N LEU A 170 -0.02 -26.20 -6.22
CA LEU A 170 -0.24 -27.28 -5.24
C LEU A 170 0.65 -27.15 -3.99
N VAL A 171 1.59 -26.20 -3.98
CA VAL A 171 2.49 -25.98 -2.84
C VAL A 171 1.71 -25.35 -1.68
N PRO A 172 1.88 -25.87 -0.45
CA PRO A 172 1.21 -25.31 0.72
C PRO A 172 1.48 -23.81 0.90
N GLY A 173 0.43 -23.03 1.14
CA GLY A 173 0.50 -21.59 1.30
C GLY A 173 0.33 -20.78 0.00
N VAL A 174 0.38 -21.41 -1.16
CA VAL A 174 0.08 -20.76 -2.44
C VAL A 174 -1.43 -20.64 -2.62
N ALA A 175 -1.92 -19.43 -2.90
CA ALA A 175 -3.32 -19.16 -3.19
C ALA A 175 -3.61 -19.19 -4.69
N LYS A 176 -2.83 -18.42 -5.45
CA LYS A 176 -3.02 -18.21 -6.89
C LYS A 176 -1.69 -18.03 -7.60
N THR A 177 -1.72 -18.27 -8.89
CA THR A 177 -0.61 -17.98 -9.80
C THR A 177 -1.11 -17.10 -10.94
N ALA A 178 -0.28 -16.19 -11.41
CA ALA A 178 -0.57 -15.35 -12.57
C ALA A 178 0.62 -15.30 -13.51
N THR A 179 0.33 -15.07 -14.77
CA THR A 179 1.31 -14.90 -15.82
C THR A 179 1.23 -13.49 -16.40
N LEU A 180 2.31 -13.01 -16.97
CA LEU A 180 2.42 -11.68 -17.54
C LEU A 180 3.18 -11.71 -18.86
N ALA A 181 2.70 -10.92 -19.83
CA ALA A 181 3.32 -10.78 -21.15
C ALA A 181 3.34 -12.06 -22.01
N GLU A 182 2.41 -12.98 -21.74
CA GLU A 182 2.16 -14.12 -22.64
C GLU A 182 1.74 -13.64 -24.01
N GLN A 183 2.28 -14.29 -25.05
CA GLN A 183 1.93 -14.00 -26.44
C GLN A 183 1.04 -15.12 -26.97
N GLN A 184 -0.21 -14.79 -27.30
CA GLN A 184 -1.13 -15.76 -27.88
C GLN A 184 -0.69 -16.14 -29.30
N GLU A 185 -0.41 -17.42 -29.54
CA GLU A 185 -0.18 -17.91 -30.89
C GLU A 185 -1.42 -17.72 -31.74
N THR A 186 -1.20 -17.45 -33.01
CA THR A 186 -2.25 -17.19 -33.98
C THR A 186 -1.81 -17.71 -35.35
N ILE A 187 -2.71 -18.37 -36.08
CA ILE A 187 -2.50 -18.74 -37.47
C ILE A 187 -3.12 -17.67 -38.33
N PHE A 188 -2.29 -16.99 -39.10
CA PHE A 188 -2.73 -15.99 -40.04
C PHE A 188 -2.93 -16.63 -41.40
N VAL A 189 -4.10 -16.38 -41.96
CA VAL A 189 -4.43 -16.68 -43.36
C VAL A 189 -4.46 -15.35 -44.11
N GLU A 190 -3.38 -15.04 -44.80
CA GLU A 190 -3.20 -13.75 -45.48
C GLU A 190 -3.59 -13.88 -46.95
N ILE A 191 -4.63 -13.15 -47.37
CA ILE A 191 -5.17 -13.21 -48.70
C ILE A 191 -5.16 -11.82 -49.33
N SER A 192 -4.51 -11.69 -50.49
CA SER A 192 -4.56 -10.46 -51.31
C SER A 192 -5.94 -10.24 -51.89
N SER A 193 -6.46 -9.02 -51.69
CA SER A 193 -7.71 -8.57 -52.32
C SER A 193 -7.66 -8.63 -53.84
N GLU A 194 -6.51 -8.36 -54.42
CA GLU A 194 -6.27 -8.38 -55.86
C GLU A 194 -6.36 -9.81 -56.43
N ARG A 195 -5.79 -10.78 -55.68
CA ARG A 195 -5.83 -12.20 -56.07
C ARG A 195 -7.27 -12.74 -56.07
N LEU A 196 -8.05 -12.36 -55.06
CA LEU A 196 -9.47 -12.73 -54.96
C LEU A 196 -10.28 -12.16 -56.14
N LYS A 197 -10.02 -10.89 -56.50
CA LYS A 197 -10.66 -10.23 -57.63
C LYS A 197 -10.36 -10.92 -58.96
N GLN A 198 -9.09 -11.31 -59.21
CA GLN A 198 -8.69 -12.03 -60.42
C GLN A 198 -9.41 -13.39 -60.57
N LEU A 199 -9.69 -14.04 -59.44
CA LEU A 199 -10.37 -15.34 -59.40
C LEU A 199 -11.91 -15.22 -59.34
N GLY A 200 -12.45 -14.00 -59.25
CA GLY A 200 -13.90 -13.77 -59.11
C GLY A 200 -14.47 -14.34 -57.79
N MET A 201 -13.66 -14.47 -56.78
CA MET A 201 -14.04 -15.02 -55.48
C MET A 201 -14.25 -13.91 -54.45
N SER A 202 -15.24 -14.08 -53.57
CA SER A 202 -15.43 -13.20 -52.44
C SER A 202 -14.66 -13.70 -51.20
N LEU A 203 -14.14 -12.78 -50.42
CA LEU A 203 -13.50 -13.09 -49.11
C LEU A 203 -14.47 -13.79 -48.16
N GLU A 204 -15.75 -13.44 -48.27
CA GLU A 204 -16.82 -14.07 -47.47
C GLU A 204 -16.96 -15.56 -47.75
N LYS A 205 -16.86 -16.00 -49.03
CA LYS A 205 -16.89 -17.40 -49.39
C LYS A 205 -15.74 -18.19 -48.76
N VAL A 206 -14.53 -17.62 -48.73
CA VAL A 206 -13.38 -18.22 -48.04
C VAL A 206 -13.62 -18.29 -46.54
N THR A 207 -14.16 -17.24 -45.95
CA THR A 207 -14.53 -17.19 -44.52
C THR A 207 -15.51 -18.31 -44.17
N GLN A 208 -16.59 -18.46 -44.95
CA GLN A 208 -17.61 -19.51 -44.76
C GLN A 208 -17.04 -20.92 -44.86
N VAL A 209 -16.15 -21.16 -45.82
CA VAL A 209 -15.50 -22.46 -45.98
C VAL A 209 -14.66 -22.80 -44.74
N LEU A 210 -13.81 -21.86 -44.31
CA LEU A 210 -12.97 -22.03 -43.11
C LEU A 210 -13.82 -22.28 -41.88
N GLN A 211 -14.88 -21.52 -41.66
CA GLN A 211 -15.78 -21.68 -40.51
C GLN A 211 -16.50 -23.05 -40.53
N LYS A 212 -17.07 -23.45 -41.69
CA LYS A 212 -17.80 -24.73 -41.83
C LYS A 212 -16.90 -25.95 -41.64
N GLN A 213 -15.65 -25.90 -42.16
CA GLN A 213 -14.70 -27.01 -42.06
C GLN A 213 -14.07 -27.12 -40.65
N ASN A 214 -14.16 -26.07 -39.83
CA ASN A 214 -13.59 -26.03 -38.47
C ASN A 214 -14.58 -26.42 -37.38
N LEU A 215 -15.86 -26.62 -37.70
CA LEU A 215 -16.89 -26.98 -36.73
C LEU A 215 -16.80 -28.46 -36.35
N ILE A 216 -16.79 -28.74 -35.03
CA ILE A 216 -17.02 -30.08 -34.54
C ILE A 216 -18.54 -30.31 -34.53
N THR A 217 -19.00 -31.26 -35.34
CA THR A 217 -20.44 -31.57 -35.49
C THR A 217 -20.76 -32.95 -34.89
N VAL A 218 -21.95 -33.07 -34.34
CA VAL A 218 -22.45 -34.34 -33.88
C VAL A 218 -22.92 -35.18 -35.07
N ALA A 219 -22.31 -36.32 -35.23
CA ALA A 219 -22.70 -37.26 -36.30
C ALA A 219 -23.67 -38.40 -35.85
N GLY A 220 -24.00 -38.39 -34.52
CA GLY A 220 -24.92 -39.38 -33.97
C GLY A 220 -24.26 -40.67 -33.48
N SER A 221 -25.01 -41.72 -33.33
CA SER A 221 -24.51 -43.01 -32.88
C SER A 221 -25.23 -44.17 -33.62
N ILE A 222 -24.51 -45.23 -33.88
CA ILE A 222 -25.05 -46.47 -34.39
C ILE A 222 -25.44 -47.33 -33.20
N GLU A 223 -26.72 -47.71 -33.11
CA GLU A 223 -27.20 -48.58 -32.07
C GLU A 223 -27.22 -50.02 -32.62
N THR A 224 -26.49 -50.91 -31.95
CA THR A 224 -26.53 -52.35 -32.20
C THR A 224 -27.19 -53.06 -30.99
N GLU A 225 -27.55 -54.32 -31.13
CA GLU A 225 -28.17 -55.07 -30.02
C GLU A 225 -27.34 -55.11 -28.73
N ALA A 226 -26.01 -54.93 -28.83
CA ALA A 226 -25.07 -55.03 -27.68
C ALA A 226 -24.37 -53.71 -27.32
N MET A 227 -24.26 -52.74 -28.21
CA MET A 227 -23.47 -51.51 -28.00
C MET A 227 -24.04 -50.32 -28.75
N ARG A 228 -23.85 -49.15 -28.17
CA ARG A 228 -24.03 -47.86 -28.82
C ARG A 228 -22.67 -47.32 -29.24
N LEU A 229 -22.46 -47.26 -30.53
CA LEU A 229 -21.20 -46.80 -31.13
C LEU A 229 -21.34 -45.33 -31.55
N PRO A 230 -20.70 -44.38 -30.87
CA PRO A 230 -20.72 -42.99 -31.30
C PRO A 230 -19.96 -42.82 -32.63
N VAL A 231 -20.53 -42.08 -33.56
CA VAL A 231 -19.88 -41.73 -34.81
C VAL A 231 -19.15 -40.42 -34.63
N ILE A 232 -17.81 -40.45 -34.68
CA ILE A 232 -16.97 -39.27 -34.55
C ILE A 232 -16.36 -38.99 -35.93
N PRO A 233 -16.81 -37.92 -36.64
CA PRO A 233 -16.23 -37.57 -37.94
C PRO A 233 -14.82 -37.03 -37.71
N ASP A 234 -13.89 -37.48 -38.56
CA ASP A 234 -12.53 -36.96 -38.58
C ASP A 234 -12.50 -35.70 -39.47
N SER A 235 -12.99 -34.61 -38.89
CA SER A 235 -13.08 -33.29 -39.56
C SER A 235 -12.08 -32.28 -38.98
N SER A 236 -11.15 -32.72 -38.13
CA SER A 236 -10.23 -31.82 -37.45
C SER A 236 -9.09 -31.38 -38.40
N ILE A 237 -8.84 -30.10 -38.45
CA ILE A 237 -7.62 -29.52 -39.03
C ILE A 237 -6.49 -29.82 -38.03
N ARG A 238 -5.51 -30.67 -38.43
CA ARG A 238 -4.44 -31.16 -37.56
C ARG A 238 -3.06 -30.60 -37.90
N SER A 239 -2.95 -29.97 -39.07
CA SER A 239 -1.70 -29.39 -39.55
C SER A 239 -1.94 -28.11 -40.34
N LEU A 240 -0.91 -27.26 -40.43
CA LEU A 240 -0.95 -26.09 -41.34
C LEU A 240 -1.15 -26.52 -42.79
N GLN A 241 -0.69 -27.73 -43.16
CA GLN A 241 -0.87 -28.27 -44.48
C GLN A 241 -2.34 -28.61 -44.76
N ASP A 242 -3.11 -29.03 -43.75
CA ASP A 242 -4.54 -29.27 -43.90
C ASP A 242 -5.26 -27.95 -44.20
N ILE A 243 -4.89 -26.87 -43.52
CA ILE A 243 -5.41 -25.52 -43.81
C ILE A 243 -5.09 -25.11 -45.27
N ARG A 244 -3.87 -25.32 -45.72
CA ARG A 244 -3.45 -25.00 -47.09
C ARG A 244 -4.20 -25.84 -48.14
N ASN A 245 -4.51 -27.09 -47.82
CA ASN A 245 -5.18 -28.02 -48.71
C ASN A 245 -6.72 -27.84 -48.76
N LEU A 246 -7.30 -26.99 -47.87
CA LEU A 246 -8.73 -26.76 -47.89
C LEU A 246 -9.21 -26.28 -49.26
N GLN A 247 -10.27 -26.91 -49.75
CA GLN A 247 -10.88 -26.55 -51.06
C GLN A 247 -11.82 -25.36 -50.84
N VAL A 248 -11.52 -24.24 -51.46
CA VAL A 248 -12.28 -22.98 -51.32
C VAL A 248 -13.17 -22.68 -52.50
N GLY A 249 -12.99 -23.35 -53.66
CA GLY A 249 -13.85 -23.17 -54.82
C GLY A 249 -13.38 -23.96 -56.04
N LEU A 250 -14.07 -23.74 -57.15
CA LEU A 250 -13.69 -24.21 -58.47
C LEU A 250 -13.31 -23.01 -59.33
N GLY A 251 -12.17 -23.08 -60.00
CA GLY A 251 -11.74 -22.10 -60.96
C GLY A 251 -12.54 -22.13 -62.26
N ALA A 252 -12.30 -21.21 -63.16
CA ALA A 252 -12.96 -21.12 -64.49
C ALA A 252 -12.84 -22.41 -65.33
N ASP A 253 -11.74 -23.17 -65.11
CA ASP A 253 -11.46 -24.45 -65.77
C ASP A 253 -11.96 -25.67 -65.02
N ASN A 254 -12.88 -25.52 -64.03
CA ASN A 254 -13.35 -26.58 -63.13
C ASN A 254 -12.21 -27.18 -62.28
N LYS A 255 -11.07 -26.52 -62.14
CA LYS A 255 -9.99 -26.95 -61.27
C LYS A 255 -10.30 -26.56 -59.87
N VAL A 256 -10.05 -27.47 -58.93
CA VAL A 256 -10.19 -27.22 -57.49
C VAL A 256 -9.15 -26.17 -57.07
N ILE A 257 -9.61 -25.06 -56.49
CA ILE A 257 -8.76 -24.05 -55.90
C ILE A 257 -8.59 -24.39 -54.43
N ARG A 258 -7.35 -24.58 -53.99
CA ARG A 258 -6.98 -24.77 -52.60
C ARG A 258 -6.67 -23.44 -51.93
N LEU A 259 -6.85 -23.38 -50.62
CA LEU A 259 -6.53 -22.17 -49.87
C LEU A 259 -5.05 -21.76 -50.03
N GLY A 260 -4.12 -22.72 -50.06
CA GLY A 260 -2.69 -22.45 -50.25
C GLY A 260 -2.33 -21.87 -51.65
N ASP A 261 -3.25 -21.98 -52.66
CA ASP A 261 -3.03 -21.37 -53.97
C ASP A 261 -3.32 -19.86 -53.99
N ILE A 262 -4.12 -19.39 -53.00
CA ILE A 262 -4.61 -18.01 -52.94
C ILE A 262 -4.20 -17.28 -51.69
N ALA A 263 -3.81 -18.00 -50.63
CA ALA A 263 -3.46 -17.47 -49.32
C ALA A 263 -2.07 -17.91 -48.86
N ASN A 264 -1.42 -17.03 -48.16
CA ASN A 264 -0.25 -17.37 -47.36
C ASN A 264 -0.70 -17.76 -45.91
N VAL A 265 -0.38 -18.98 -45.51
CA VAL A 265 -0.74 -19.49 -44.18
C VAL A 265 0.49 -19.50 -43.30
N VAL A 266 0.51 -18.63 -42.31
CA VAL A 266 1.67 -18.40 -41.44
C VAL A 266 1.27 -18.56 -39.96
N ARG A 267 2.07 -19.27 -39.20
CA ARG A 267 1.97 -19.32 -37.75
C ARG A 267 2.78 -18.15 -37.15
N GLY A 268 2.19 -17.40 -36.26
CA GLY A 268 2.79 -16.25 -35.60
C GLY A 268 2.13 -15.98 -34.26
N TYR A 269 2.29 -14.78 -33.74
CA TYR A 269 1.65 -14.32 -32.50
C TYR A 269 0.65 -13.21 -32.79
N GLN A 270 -0.28 -12.98 -31.87
CA GLN A 270 -1.28 -11.91 -31.99
C GLN A 270 -0.60 -10.57 -32.28
N GLU A 271 -1.04 -9.87 -33.30
CA GLU A 271 -0.58 -8.55 -33.71
C GLU A 271 -1.73 -7.53 -33.73
N PRO A 272 -1.53 -6.34 -33.10
CA PRO A 272 -0.37 -5.98 -32.27
C PRO A 272 -0.33 -6.75 -30.95
N ALA A 273 0.86 -6.93 -30.37
CA ALA A 273 1.03 -7.45 -29.03
C ALA A 273 0.32 -6.51 -28.03
N THR A 274 -0.26 -7.09 -26.98
CA THR A 274 -0.96 -6.29 -25.95
C THR A 274 -0.02 -5.85 -24.82
N MET A 275 0.97 -6.68 -24.54
CA MET A 275 1.97 -6.44 -23.49
C MET A 275 3.23 -7.27 -23.78
N LEU A 276 4.40 -6.69 -23.51
CA LEU A 276 5.69 -7.35 -23.68
C LEU A 276 6.49 -7.19 -22.38
N MET A 277 7.38 -8.14 -22.12
CA MET A 277 8.29 -8.11 -20.99
C MET A 277 9.70 -8.44 -21.45
N ARG A 278 10.68 -7.78 -20.81
CA ARG A 278 12.10 -8.04 -21.02
C ARG A 278 12.81 -8.13 -19.68
N TYR A 279 13.80 -8.96 -19.60
CA TYR A 279 14.70 -9.06 -18.45
C TYR A 279 16.14 -8.95 -18.95
N ASN A 280 16.89 -7.95 -18.48
CA ASN A 280 18.26 -7.66 -18.89
C ASN A 280 18.48 -7.63 -20.41
N GLY A 281 17.50 -7.15 -21.18
CA GLY A 281 17.55 -7.06 -22.64
C GLY A 281 16.99 -8.25 -23.40
N GLN A 282 16.69 -9.35 -22.73
CA GLN A 282 16.09 -10.54 -23.34
C GLN A 282 14.56 -10.55 -23.20
N ARG A 283 13.87 -11.14 -24.15
CA ARG A 283 12.43 -11.42 -24.03
C ARG A 283 12.17 -12.34 -22.84
N ALA A 284 11.09 -12.05 -22.11
CA ALA A 284 10.74 -12.80 -20.91
C ALA A 284 9.23 -12.98 -20.79
N VAL A 285 8.83 -14.04 -20.10
CA VAL A 285 7.45 -14.25 -19.63
C VAL A 285 7.47 -14.10 -18.09
N GLY A 286 6.60 -13.26 -17.56
CA GLY A 286 6.48 -13.04 -16.14
C GLY A 286 5.60 -14.10 -15.48
N PHE A 287 5.97 -14.52 -14.26
CA PHE A 287 5.23 -15.49 -13.47
C PHE A 287 5.16 -15.05 -12.00
N GLY A 288 3.95 -14.89 -11.48
CA GLY A 288 3.70 -14.46 -10.12
C GLY A 288 2.98 -15.50 -9.28
N ILE A 289 3.29 -15.56 -7.99
CA ILE A 289 2.66 -16.44 -6.99
C ILE A 289 2.17 -15.58 -5.83
N SER A 290 0.88 -15.71 -5.49
CA SER A 290 0.28 -15.07 -4.32
C SER A 290 0.15 -16.06 -3.16
N ASN A 291 0.23 -15.55 -1.93
CA ASN A 291 0.02 -16.34 -0.72
C ASN A 291 -1.45 -16.39 -0.32
N VAL A 292 -1.81 -17.41 0.44
CA VAL A 292 -3.11 -17.49 1.12
C VAL A 292 -3.18 -16.35 2.16
N MET A 293 -4.31 -15.65 2.21
CA MET A 293 -4.54 -14.58 3.17
C MET A 293 -4.37 -15.10 4.62
N GLY A 294 -3.65 -14.36 5.46
CA GLY A 294 -3.27 -14.79 6.81
C GLY A 294 -2.14 -15.83 6.85
N GLY A 295 -1.67 -16.32 5.69
CA GLY A 295 -0.61 -17.33 5.61
C GLY A 295 0.78 -16.77 5.87
N ASN A 296 1.74 -17.64 6.21
CA ASN A 296 3.13 -17.25 6.42
C ASN A 296 3.88 -17.18 5.07
N VAL A 297 4.15 -15.98 4.59
CA VAL A 297 4.86 -15.73 3.31
C VAL A 297 6.26 -16.36 3.31
N VAL A 298 6.92 -16.43 4.47
CA VAL A 298 8.27 -17.01 4.58
C VAL A 298 8.22 -18.52 4.39
N GLU A 299 7.26 -19.21 5.04
CA GLU A 299 7.08 -20.66 4.88
C GLU A 299 6.68 -21.04 3.45
N MET A 300 5.74 -20.28 2.89
CA MET A 300 5.33 -20.46 1.49
C MET A 300 6.51 -20.26 0.54
N GLY A 301 7.32 -19.21 0.73
CA GLY A 301 8.50 -18.96 -0.08
C GLY A 301 9.55 -20.08 0.01
N ASP A 302 9.77 -20.64 1.21
CA ASP A 302 10.70 -21.76 1.39
C ASP A 302 10.16 -23.05 0.74
N ALA A 303 8.86 -23.31 0.85
CA ALA A 303 8.22 -24.45 0.19
C ALA A 303 8.28 -24.32 -1.35
N VAL A 304 8.05 -23.13 -1.89
CA VAL A 304 8.18 -22.85 -3.33
C VAL A 304 9.62 -23.01 -3.79
N LYS A 305 10.61 -22.49 -3.06
CA LYS A 305 12.05 -22.70 -3.38
C LYS A 305 12.44 -24.16 -3.39
N ALA A 306 11.98 -24.93 -2.41
CA ALA A 306 12.22 -26.38 -2.35
C ALA A 306 11.61 -27.09 -3.56
N ARG A 307 10.36 -26.74 -3.92
CA ARG A 307 9.70 -27.34 -5.10
C ARG A 307 10.39 -26.94 -6.41
N LEU A 308 10.80 -25.67 -6.56
CA LEU A 308 11.58 -25.24 -7.73
C LEU A 308 12.91 -25.99 -7.87
N ALA A 309 13.59 -26.29 -6.75
CA ALA A 309 14.81 -27.09 -6.77
C ALA A 309 14.55 -28.54 -7.21
N GLU A 310 13.40 -29.14 -6.86
CA GLU A 310 13.01 -30.46 -7.36
C GLU A 310 12.71 -30.44 -8.87
N LEU A 311 12.12 -29.35 -9.37
CA LEU A 311 11.77 -29.18 -10.78
C LEU A 311 12.96 -28.75 -11.66
N GLU A 312 14.13 -28.43 -11.07
CA GLU A 312 15.32 -27.98 -11.79
C GLU A 312 15.73 -28.92 -12.92
N ASN A 313 15.61 -30.24 -12.70
CA ASN A 313 15.95 -31.26 -13.71
C ASN A 313 14.94 -31.31 -14.88
N GLN A 314 13.77 -30.68 -14.74
CA GLN A 314 12.75 -30.61 -15.80
C GLN A 314 12.89 -29.34 -16.63
N ARG A 315 13.72 -28.40 -16.20
CA ARG A 315 13.96 -27.14 -16.92
C ARG A 315 14.74 -27.42 -18.21
N PRO A 316 14.23 -26.96 -19.35
CA PRO A 316 14.96 -27.05 -20.62
C PRO A 316 16.32 -26.34 -20.53
N LEU A 317 17.35 -26.98 -21.07
CA LEU A 317 18.69 -26.38 -21.12
C LEU A 317 18.68 -25.08 -21.93
N GLY A 318 19.13 -23.98 -21.32
CA GLY A 318 19.13 -22.64 -21.91
C GLY A 318 17.93 -21.79 -21.53
N MET A 319 16.94 -22.33 -20.80
CA MET A 319 15.95 -21.51 -20.12
C MET A 319 16.45 -21.16 -18.71
N GLU A 320 16.18 -19.93 -18.30
CA GLU A 320 16.57 -19.42 -16.98
C GLU A 320 15.34 -18.84 -16.26
N LEU A 321 15.27 -19.08 -14.95
CA LEU A 321 14.28 -18.52 -14.06
C LEU A 321 14.93 -17.46 -13.18
N HIS A 322 14.58 -16.20 -13.37
CA HIS A 322 15.12 -15.08 -12.61
C HIS A 322 14.11 -14.59 -11.58
N VAL A 323 14.62 -14.17 -10.45
CA VAL A 323 13.81 -13.58 -9.38
C VAL A 323 13.73 -12.08 -9.58
N ILE A 324 12.52 -11.54 -9.76
CA ILE A 324 12.25 -10.09 -9.80
C ILE A 324 11.96 -9.59 -8.38
N SER A 325 11.12 -10.32 -7.65
CA SER A 325 10.77 -10.01 -6.28
C SER A 325 10.53 -11.30 -5.49
N MET A 326 11.17 -11.40 -4.35
CA MET A 326 11.02 -12.49 -3.40
C MET A 326 10.63 -11.92 -2.04
N GLN A 327 9.34 -11.69 -1.84
CA GLN A 327 8.85 -11.07 -0.61
C GLN A 327 9.20 -11.89 0.63
N SER A 328 9.27 -13.22 0.50
CA SER A 328 9.69 -14.10 1.60
C SER A 328 11.08 -13.75 2.16
N ASP A 329 12.04 -13.36 1.29
CA ASP A 329 13.37 -12.97 1.73
C ASP A 329 13.37 -11.56 2.31
N SER A 330 12.62 -10.62 1.71
CA SER A 330 12.43 -9.28 2.25
C SER A 330 11.78 -9.30 3.62
N VAL A 331 10.72 -10.11 3.79
CA VAL A 331 10.03 -10.30 5.08
C VAL A 331 10.99 -10.90 6.12
N ARG A 332 11.75 -11.93 5.74
CA ARG A 332 12.74 -12.55 6.65
C ARG A 332 13.78 -11.54 7.11
N ALA A 333 14.34 -10.75 6.21
CA ALA A 333 15.30 -9.70 6.52
C ALA A 333 14.70 -8.61 7.40
N SER A 334 13.50 -8.12 7.08
CA SER A 334 12.79 -7.09 7.85
C SER A 334 12.48 -7.57 9.27
N VAL A 335 11.89 -8.77 9.41
CA VAL A 335 11.58 -9.35 10.73
C VAL A 335 12.85 -9.57 11.54
N ALA A 336 13.94 -10.08 10.94
CA ALA A 336 15.22 -10.24 11.62
C ALA A 336 15.75 -8.89 12.13
N ASN A 337 15.78 -7.85 11.30
CA ASN A 337 16.19 -6.50 11.70
C ASN A 337 15.35 -5.93 12.85
N PHE A 338 14.02 -6.15 12.82
CA PHE A 338 13.15 -5.72 13.92
C PHE A 338 13.39 -6.49 15.22
N ILE A 339 13.65 -7.80 15.12
CA ILE A 339 14.01 -8.61 16.30
C ILE A 339 15.35 -8.15 16.88
N ASP A 340 16.33 -7.87 16.04
CA ASP A 340 17.62 -7.32 16.47
C ASP A 340 17.43 -5.97 17.16
N ASN A 341 16.60 -5.08 16.62
CA ASN A 341 16.23 -3.81 17.24
C ASN A 341 15.48 -4.02 18.57
N LEU A 342 14.59 -5.00 18.66
CA LEU A 342 13.89 -5.36 19.87
C LEU A 342 14.85 -5.86 20.96
N ILE A 343 15.77 -6.76 20.58
CA ILE A 343 16.82 -7.28 21.48
C ILE A 343 17.73 -6.13 21.94
N ALA A 344 18.14 -5.27 21.02
CA ALA A 344 18.93 -4.09 21.35
C ALA A 344 18.20 -3.16 22.32
N ALA A 345 16.92 -2.89 22.10
CA ALA A 345 16.09 -2.07 22.96
C ALA A 345 15.99 -2.68 24.37
N VAL A 346 15.69 -3.99 24.47
CA VAL A 346 15.66 -4.73 25.75
C VAL A 346 17.02 -4.67 26.45
N ALA A 347 18.11 -4.90 25.74
CA ALA A 347 19.46 -4.84 26.27
C ALA A 347 19.82 -3.43 26.78
N ILE A 348 19.50 -2.39 26.03
CA ILE A 348 19.72 -1.00 26.43
C ILE A 348 18.96 -0.68 27.72
N VAL A 349 17.65 -1.00 27.75
CA VAL A 349 16.80 -0.79 28.93
C VAL A 349 17.37 -1.56 30.13
N PHE A 350 17.76 -2.81 29.94
CA PHE A 350 18.35 -3.64 31.00
C PHE A 350 19.67 -3.05 31.52
N VAL A 351 20.56 -2.58 30.63
CA VAL A 351 21.81 -1.90 31.04
C VAL A 351 21.51 -0.64 31.83
N VAL A 352 20.56 0.21 31.37
CA VAL A 352 20.14 1.42 32.11
C VAL A 352 19.62 1.07 33.50
N LEU A 353 18.81 0.04 33.63
CA LEU A 353 18.30 -0.41 34.91
C LEU A 353 19.43 -0.89 35.84
N LEU A 354 20.43 -1.61 35.32
CA LEU A 354 21.59 -2.04 36.12
C LEU A 354 22.47 -0.87 36.59
N LEU A 355 22.62 0.18 35.75
CA LEU A 355 23.44 1.36 36.07
C LEU A 355 22.79 2.26 37.13
N PHE A 356 21.49 2.49 37.03
CA PHE A 356 20.78 3.47 37.87
C PHE A 356 20.07 2.84 39.08
N MET A 357 19.80 1.53 39.04
CA MET A 357 19.21 0.75 40.10
C MET A 357 20.24 -0.28 40.63
N ARG A 358 20.02 -0.81 41.83
CA ARG A 358 20.85 -1.92 42.31
C ARG A 358 20.69 -3.15 41.44
N VAL A 359 21.76 -3.91 41.20
CA VAL A 359 21.79 -5.08 40.28
C VAL A 359 20.60 -6.03 40.49
N ARG A 360 20.21 -6.32 41.71
CA ARG A 360 19.07 -7.22 42.00
C ARG A 360 17.73 -6.64 41.54
N SER A 361 17.52 -5.33 41.83
CA SER A 361 16.30 -4.64 41.38
C SER A 361 16.24 -4.60 39.85
N GLY A 362 17.37 -4.30 39.19
CA GLY A 362 17.45 -4.29 37.73
C GLY A 362 17.14 -5.65 37.10
N ILE A 363 17.65 -6.76 37.67
CA ILE A 363 17.36 -8.11 37.20
C ILE A 363 15.88 -8.46 37.34
N ILE A 364 15.25 -8.11 38.49
CA ILE A 364 13.82 -8.36 38.72
C ILE A 364 12.99 -7.64 37.65
N ILE A 365 13.24 -6.35 37.44
CA ILE A 365 12.49 -5.53 36.48
C ILE A 365 12.71 -6.03 35.06
N GLY A 366 13.95 -6.34 34.66
CA GLY A 366 14.26 -6.88 33.34
C GLY A 366 13.63 -8.25 33.08
N PHE A 367 13.52 -9.10 34.09
CA PHE A 367 12.81 -10.39 33.96
C PHE A 367 11.30 -10.20 33.79
N VAL A 368 10.69 -9.27 34.54
CA VAL A 368 9.26 -8.93 34.35
C VAL A 368 9.00 -8.34 33.00
N LEU A 369 9.92 -7.52 32.47
CA LEU A 369 9.86 -6.99 31.12
C LEU A 369 9.84 -8.10 30.05
N LEU A 370 10.77 -9.05 30.15
CA LEU A 370 10.83 -10.20 29.25
C LEU A 370 9.55 -11.03 29.31
N LEU A 371 9.02 -11.23 30.51
CA LEU A 371 7.76 -11.95 30.72
C LEU A 371 6.57 -11.22 30.10
N THR A 372 6.56 -9.89 30.16
CA THR A 372 5.51 -9.07 29.55
C THR A 372 5.55 -9.18 28.01
N VAL A 373 6.73 -9.13 27.42
CA VAL A 373 6.89 -9.32 25.96
C VAL A 373 6.41 -10.73 25.56
N ALA A 374 6.84 -11.77 26.28
CA ALA A 374 6.40 -13.14 26.01
C ALA A 374 4.86 -13.30 26.13
N GLY A 375 4.27 -12.72 27.16
CA GLY A 375 2.82 -12.71 27.34
C GLY A 375 2.08 -11.95 26.25
N THR A 376 2.65 -10.86 25.76
CA THR A 376 2.07 -10.10 24.64
C THR A 376 2.08 -10.92 23.34
N LEU A 377 3.16 -11.63 23.05
CA LEU A 377 3.21 -12.55 21.90
C LEU A 377 2.14 -13.65 21.99
N CYS A 378 1.86 -14.17 23.22
CA CYS A 378 0.77 -15.14 23.41
C CYS A 378 -0.59 -14.53 23.04
N ILE A 379 -0.87 -13.30 23.46
CA ILE A 379 -2.14 -12.65 23.13
C ILE A 379 -2.21 -12.31 21.65
N MET A 380 -1.12 -11.85 21.05
CA MET A 380 -1.06 -11.59 19.58
C MET A 380 -1.42 -12.86 18.79
N LEU A 381 -0.96 -14.04 19.21
CA LEU A 381 -1.32 -15.31 18.55
C LEU A 381 -2.81 -15.64 18.71
N ILE A 382 -3.42 -15.33 19.86
CA ILE A 382 -4.84 -15.58 20.11
C ILE A 382 -5.73 -14.64 19.29
N ASP A 383 -5.28 -13.39 19.09
CA ASP A 383 -6.01 -12.32 18.40
C ASP A 383 -5.59 -12.16 16.94
N ASP A 384 -4.88 -13.15 16.40
CA ASP A 384 -4.41 -13.21 14.99
C ASP A 384 -3.61 -11.96 14.52
N ILE A 385 -2.89 -11.31 15.44
CA ILE A 385 -2.01 -10.19 15.10
C ILE A 385 -0.64 -10.71 14.69
N ALA A 386 -0.33 -10.64 13.40
CA ALA A 386 0.94 -11.12 12.85
C ALA A 386 2.16 -10.30 13.31
N MET A 387 3.33 -10.91 13.24
CA MET A 387 4.61 -10.21 13.37
C MET A 387 4.91 -9.46 12.08
N GLN A 388 4.78 -8.18 12.12
CA GLN A 388 5.03 -7.27 11.00
C GLN A 388 5.59 -5.93 11.53
N ARG A 389 6.03 -5.07 10.65
CA ARG A 389 6.67 -3.79 10.99
C ARG A 389 5.95 -3.02 12.10
N ILE A 390 4.64 -2.84 11.98
CA ILE A 390 3.84 -2.04 12.93
C ILE A 390 3.75 -2.72 14.30
N SER A 391 3.45 -4.01 14.35
CA SER A 391 3.28 -4.76 15.61
C SER A 391 4.60 -4.89 16.38
N LEU A 392 5.72 -5.13 15.68
CA LEU A 392 7.04 -5.21 16.31
C LEU A 392 7.54 -3.81 16.73
N GLY A 393 7.30 -2.78 15.94
CA GLY A 393 7.55 -1.39 16.31
C GLY A 393 6.76 -0.98 17.56
N ALA A 394 5.49 -1.41 17.65
CA ALA A 394 4.66 -1.18 18.83
C ALA A 394 5.25 -1.82 20.09
N LEU A 395 5.79 -3.04 20.00
CA LEU A 395 6.47 -3.69 21.12
C LEU A 395 7.70 -2.89 21.59
N ILE A 396 8.51 -2.38 20.63
CA ILE A 396 9.70 -1.56 20.97
C ILE A 396 9.28 -0.26 21.67
N ILE A 397 8.26 0.42 21.17
CA ILE A 397 7.71 1.64 21.80
C ILE A 397 7.17 1.32 23.18
N ALA A 398 6.43 0.23 23.31
CA ALA A 398 5.87 -0.20 24.57
C ALA A 398 6.95 -0.52 25.62
N LEU A 399 8.11 -1.09 25.22
CA LEU A 399 9.18 -1.48 26.15
C LEU A 399 9.53 -0.37 27.15
N GLY A 400 9.68 0.86 26.70
CA GLY A 400 9.97 1.99 27.57
C GLY A 400 8.88 2.25 28.59
N MET A 401 7.61 2.11 28.21
CA MET A 401 6.45 2.35 29.04
C MET A 401 6.13 1.17 29.98
N LEU A 402 6.49 -0.07 29.58
CA LEU A 402 6.24 -1.29 30.35
C LEU A 402 7.06 -1.36 31.61
N VAL A 403 8.28 -0.85 31.54
CA VAL A 403 9.24 -0.87 32.66
C VAL A 403 8.79 0.03 33.82
N ASP A 404 8.10 1.11 33.51
CA ASP A 404 7.69 2.14 34.52
C ASP A 404 6.88 1.55 35.67
N ASN A 405 5.92 0.66 35.39
CA ASN A 405 5.07 0.05 36.42
C ASN A 405 5.91 -0.80 37.39
N ALA A 406 6.84 -1.58 36.88
CA ALA A 406 7.74 -2.41 37.65
C ALA A 406 8.78 -1.56 38.44
N ILE A 407 9.26 -0.45 37.84
CA ILE A 407 10.18 0.49 38.52
C ILE A 407 9.51 1.08 39.78
N VAL A 408 8.29 1.64 39.63
CA VAL A 408 7.60 2.32 40.74
C VAL A 408 7.33 1.35 41.88
N VAL A 409 6.90 0.13 41.61
CA VAL A 409 6.65 -0.90 42.65
C VAL A 409 7.96 -1.34 43.29
N THR A 410 8.99 -1.65 42.50
CA THR A 410 10.28 -2.14 43.00
C THR A 410 11.01 -1.08 43.82
N ASP A 411 11.04 0.18 43.32
CA ASP A 411 11.67 1.30 44.01
C ASP A 411 10.91 1.64 45.29
N GLY A 412 9.58 1.65 45.28
CA GLY A 412 8.74 1.84 46.48
C GLY A 412 9.01 0.79 47.56
N ILE A 413 9.08 -0.51 47.17
CA ILE A 413 9.44 -1.59 48.12
C ILE A 413 10.87 -1.40 48.63
N LEU A 414 11.83 -1.06 47.77
CA LEU A 414 13.23 -0.86 48.16
C LEU A 414 13.39 0.29 49.15
N VAL A 415 12.77 1.45 48.86
CA VAL A 415 12.84 2.63 49.73
C VAL A 415 12.20 2.33 51.08
N ARG A 416 11.04 1.70 51.14
CA ARG A 416 10.33 1.37 52.39
C ARG A 416 11.11 0.36 53.23
N MET A 417 11.69 -0.68 52.61
CA MET A 417 12.58 -1.64 53.29
C MET A 417 13.87 -1.00 53.85
N GLN A 418 14.32 0.11 53.26
CA GLN A 418 15.47 0.88 53.78
C GLN A 418 15.08 1.75 54.93
N GLN A 419 13.86 2.30 54.97
CA GLN A 419 13.34 3.17 56.04
C GLN A 419 12.92 2.37 57.26
N GLU A 420 12.38 1.17 57.08
CA GLU A 420 11.85 0.29 58.12
C GLU A 420 12.49 -1.10 58.04
N PRO A 421 13.79 -1.25 58.40
CA PRO A 421 14.51 -2.50 58.23
C PRO A 421 14.01 -3.64 59.11
N ASP A 422 13.34 -3.33 60.24
CA ASP A 422 12.83 -4.29 61.22
C ASP A 422 11.39 -4.75 60.93
N SER A 423 10.70 -4.13 59.97
CA SER A 423 9.34 -4.48 59.59
C SER A 423 9.31 -5.75 58.73
N ASP A 424 8.23 -6.54 58.88
CA ASP A 424 8.04 -7.75 58.05
C ASP A 424 7.94 -7.40 56.57
N LYS A 425 8.72 -8.12 55.75
CA LYS A 425 8.78 -7.91 54.31
C LYS A 425 7.41 -8.04 53.63
N LEU A 426 6.57 -8.97 54.08
CA LEU A 426 5.24 -9.18 53.52
C LEU A 426 4.34 -7.96 53.73
N THR A 427 4.43 -7.35 54.92
CA THR A 427 3.69 -6.15 55.28
C THR A 427 4.10 -4.97 54.42
N ILE A 428 5.41 -4.72 54.26
CA ILE A 428 5.97 -3.65 53.44
C ILE A 428 5.51 -3.81 51.97
N VAL A 429 5.63 -5.03 51.42
CA VAL A 429 5.24 -5.30 50.03
C VAL A 429 3.75 -5.06 49.83
N ASN A 430 2.90 -5.50 50.77
CA ASN A 430 1.45 -5.30 50.65
C ASN A 430 1.07 -3.82 50.77
N GLU A 431 1.67 -3.05 51.66
CA GLU A 431 1.41 -1.62 51.79
C GLU A 431 1.80 -0.84 50.53
N VAL A 432 2.97 -1.12 49.98
CA VAL A 432 3.43 -0.44 48.74
C VAL A 432 2.54 -0.77 47.56
N VAL A 433 2.17 -2.04 47.38
CA VAL A 433 1.27 -2.43 46.26
C VAL A 433 -0.12 -1.82 46.43
N GLU A 434 -0.66 -1.81 47.66
CA GLU A 434 -1.96 -1.21 47.95
C GLU A 434 -1.97 0.30 47.64
N ALA A 435 -0.90 1.00 47.95
CA ALA A 435 -0.75 2.43 47.69
C ALA A 435 -0.56 2.75 46.18
N THR A 436 0.09 1.86 45.43
CA THR A 436 0.48 2.16 44.03
C THR A 436 -0.41 1.56 42.98
N LYS A 437 -1.19 0.51 43.26
CA LYS A 437 -1.97 -0.24 42.27
C LYS A 437 -2.94 0.61 41.41
N TRP A 438 -3.67 1.53 42.07
CA TRP A 438 -4.67 2.37 41.40
C TRP A 438 -4.04 3.53 40.61
N PRO A 439 -3.06 4.30 41.14
CA PRO A 439 -2.34 5.28 40.33
C PRO A 439 -1.64 4.69 39.13
N LEU A 440 -1.06 3.48 39.25
CA LEU A 440 -0.43 2.77 38.12
C LEU A 440 -1.46 2.31 37.09
N LEU A 441 -2.64 1.83 37.51
CA LEU A 441 -3.72 1.47 36.60
C LEU A 441 -4.20 2.70 35.83
N GLY A 442 -4.47 3.79 36.51
CA GLY A 442 -4.89 5.05 35.93
C GLY A 442 -3.89 5.56 34.88
N GLY A 443 -2.59 5.56 35.21
CA GLY A 443 -1.54 5.91 34.26
C GLY A 443 -1.43 4.95 33.08
N THR A 444 -1.65 3.65 33.31
CA THR A 444 -1.66 2.64 32.24
C THR A 444 -2.83 2.85 31.27
N VAL A 445 -4.04 3.06 31.80
CA VAL A 445 -5.24 3.34 31.00
C VAL A 445 -5.08 4.62 30.18
N VAL A 446 -4.55 5.68 30.79
CA VAL A 446 -4.26 6.93 30.07
C VAL A 446 -3.26 6.72 28.95
N GLY A 447 -2.20 5.95 29.19
CA GLY A 447 -1.21 5.59 28.17
C GLY A 447 -1.84 4.82 27.01
N ILE A 448 -2.73 3.87 27.27
CA ILE A 448 -3.47 3.12 26.26
C ILE A 448 -4.40 4.04 25.46
N CYS A 449 -5.17 4.88 26.15
CA CYS A 449 -6.12 5.80 25.51
C CYS A 449 -5.43 6.80 24.58
N ALA A 450 -4.17 7.15 24.81
CA ALA A 450 -3.39 8.01 23.93
C ALA A 450 -3.22 7.41 22.51
N PHE A 451 -3.14 6.09 22.39
CA PHE A 451 -3.04 5.38 21.13
C PHE A 451 -4.40 4.99 20.52
N SER A 452 -5.50 5.17 21.26
CA SER A 452 -6.83 4.78 20.77
C SER A 452 -7.28 5.56 19.54
N ALA A 453 -6.74 6.77 19.33
CA ALA A 453 -7.02 7.57 18.14
C ALA A 453 -6.69 6.84 16.84
N ILE A 454 -5.61 6.04 16.80
CA ILE A 454 -5.27 5.24 15.62
C ILE A 454 -6.04 3.93 15.58
N GLY A 455 -6.17 3.23 16.71
CA GLY A 455 -6.85 1.93 16.76
C GLY A 455 -8.37 2.00 16.51
N LEU A 456 -8.98 3.17 16.70
CA LEU A 456 -10.40 3.42 16.46
C LEU A 456 -10.65 4.29 15.22
N SER A 457 -9.62 4.65 14.48
CA SER A 457 -9.74 5.51 13.30
C SER A 457 -10.46 4.78 12.16
N PRO A 458 -11.57 5.35 11.63
CA PRO A 458 -12.31 4.75 10.52
C PRO A 458 -11.67 5.12 9.16
N SER A 459 -10.34 5.01 9.06
CA SER A 459 -9.58 5.32 7.85
C SER A 459 -8.71 4.14 7.43
N ASP A 460 -8.32 4.12 6.16
CA ASP A 460 -7.38 3.11 5.64
C ASP A 460 -6.05 3.13 6.40
N MET A 461 -5.60 4.30 6.87
CA MET A 461 -4.41 4.44 7.72
C MET A 461 -4.65 3.91 9.14
N GLY A 462 -5.88 4.01 9.64
CA GLY A 462 -6.29 3.39 10.90
C GLY A 462 -6.22 1.87 10.83
N GLU A 463 -6.64 1.27 9.71
CA GLU A 463 -6.50 -0.18 9.48
C GLU A 463 -5.03 -0.59 9.37
N TYR A 464 -4.25 0.13 8.57
CA TYR A 464 -2.83 -0.14 8.37
C TYR A 464 -2.02 -0.08 9.67
N ALA A 465 -2.22 0.97 10.49
CA ALA A 465 -1.46 1.18 11.72
C ALA A 465 -2.19 0.70 12.99
N GLY A 466 -3.39 0.14 12.88
CA GLY A 466 -4.25 -0.22 14.02
C GLY A 466 -3.66 -1.27 14.95
N SER A 467 -2.86 -2.19 14.42
CA SER A 467 -2.16 -3.20 15.22
C SER A 467 -1.23 -2.59 16.28
N LEU A 468 -0.72 -1.37 16.04
CA LEU A 468 0.07 -0.62 17.03
C LEU A 468 -0.72 -0.39 18.33
N PHE A 469 -1.98 0.03 18.23
CA PHE A 469 -2.83 0.24 19.40
C PHE A 469 -3.09 -1.06 20.18
N TRP A 470 -3.46 -2.14 19.47
CA TRP A 470 -3.80 -3.41 20.12
C TRP A 470 -2.61 -4.03 20.85
N VAL A 471 -1.43 -4.02 20.22
CA VAL A 471 -0.20 -4.54 20.83
C VAL A 471 0.18 -3.71 22.06
N ILE A 472 0.08 -2.38 22.02
CA ILE A 472 0.33 -1.52 23.17
C ILE A 472 -0.68 -1.77 24.29
N LEU A 473 -1.97 -1.90 23.95
CA LEU A 473 -3.03 -2.21 24.91
C LEU A 473 -2.72 -3.49 25.68
N TYR A 474 -2.43 -4.58 24.97
CA TYR A 474 -2.14 -5.87 25.60
C TYR A 474 -0.88 -5.84 26.43
N SER A 475 0.20 -5.28 25.92
CA SER A 475 1.47 -5.19 26.60
C SER A 475 1.39 -4.33 27.86
N MET A 476 0.73 -3.17 27.79
CA MET A 476 0.60 -2.29 28.95
C MET A 476 -0.31 -2.86 30.04
N LEU A 477 -1.42 -3.51 29.68
CA LEU A 477 -2.28 -4.19 30.66
C LEU A 477 -1.54 -5.34 31.35
N LEU A 478 -0.82 -6.18 30.58
CA LEU A 478 0.01 -7.23 31.16
C LEU A 478 1.09 -6.68 32.08
N SER A 479 1.75 -5.59 31.68
CA SER A 479 2.75 -4.93 32.50
C SER A 479 2.17 -4.53 33.87
N TRP A 480 0.98 -3.91 33.88
CA TRP A 480 0.31 -3.56 35.12
C TRP A 480 -0.02 -4.80 35.98
N VAL A 481 -0.60 -5.85 35.36
CA VAL A 481 -0.91 -7.11 36.08
C VAL A 481 0.35 -7.70 36.71
N PHE A 482 1.45 -7.78 35.96
CA PHE A 482 2.68 -8.35 36.46
C PHE A 482 3.38 -7.45 37.50
N ALA A 483 3.23 -6.12 37.36
CA ALA A 483 3.75 -5.18 38.36
C ALA A 483 3.09 -5.30 39.75
N VAL A 484 1.78 -5.63 39.78
CA VAL A 484 1.04 -5.79 41.07
C VAL A 484 0.99 -7.22 41.57
N THR A 485 1.41 -8.22 40.78
CA THR A 485 1.37 -9.65 41.12
C THR A 485 2.75 -10.28 41.23
N ILE A 486 3.48 -10.33 40.11
CA ILE A 486 4.76 -11.05 39.97
C ILE A 486 5.91 -10.23 40.56
N THR A 487 5.96 -8.94 40.26
CA THR A 487 7.04 -8.06 40.77
C THR A 487 7.14 -8.06 42.30
N PRO A 488 6.04 -7.91 43.05
CA PRO A 488 6.08 -7.98 44.52
C PRO A 488 6.58 -9.32 45.06
N MET A 489 6.18 -10.45 44.41
CA MET A 489 6.65 -11.78 44.80
C MET A 489 8.16 -11.92 44.57
N LEU A 490 8.66 -11.48 43.40
CA LEU A 490 10.10 -11.52 43.13
C LEU A 490 10.90 -10.58 44.07
N CYS A 491 10.36 -9.41 44.41
CA CYS A 491 10.97 -8.51 45.37
C CYS A 491 11.03 -9.13 46.77
N HIS A 492 9.95 -9.79 47.23
CA HIS A 492 9.92 -10.49 48.52
C HIS A 492 11.00 -11.58 48.57
N ASP A 493 11.14 -12.40 47.54
CA ASP A 493 12.03 -13.57 47.51
C ASP A 493 13.50 -13.19 47.28
N PHE A 494 13.79 -12.26 46.39
CA PHE A 494 15.16 -11.99 45.91
C PHE A 494 15.76 -10.65 46.36
N LEU A 495 14.95 -9.68 46.87
CA LEU A 495 15.47 -8.39 47.26
C LEU A 495 16.10 -8.47 48.67
N LYS A 496 17.38 -8.14 48.77
CA LYS A 496 18.12 -8.01 50.05
C LYS A 496 18.60 -6.58 50.21
N VAL A 497 18.21 -5.95 51.28
CA VAL A 497 18.58 -4.56 51.60
C VAL A 497 19.59 -4.56 52.75
N LYS A 498 20.67 -3.79 52.58
CA LYS A 498 21.55 -3.46 53.73
C LYS A 498 20.95 -2.24 54.43
N PRO A 499 20.91 -2.23 55.78
CA PRO A 499 20.45 -1.05 56.52
C PRO A 499 21.25 0.18 56.06
N ASN A 500 20.55 1.30 55.90
CA ASN A 500 21.17 2.54 55.47
C ASN A 500 21.96 3.11 56.64
N GLN A 501 23.29 3.01 56.62
CA GLN A 501 24.14 3.74 57.57
C GLN A 501 24.17 5.19 57.08
N GLY A 502 23.23 5.98 57.53
CA GLY A 502 23.21 7.42 57.67
C GLY A 502 24.03 8.33 56.72
N ASP A 503 24.04 8.02 55.42
CA ASP A 503 24.65 8.95 54.46
C ASP A 503 23.54 9.89 53.93
N ASN A 504 23.32 10.98 54.67
CA ASN A 504 22.40 12.08 54.32
C ASN A 504 22.97 13.00 53.23
N SER A 505 23.91 12.55 52.42
CA SER A 505 24.41 13.33 51.30
C SER A 505 23.38 13.34 50.18
N VAL A 506 22.47 14.30 50.24
CA VAL A 506 21.67 14.70 49.05
C VAL A 506 22.67 15.10 47.96
N GLY A 507 22.78 14.30 46.93
CA GLY A 507 23.71 14.54 45.81
C GLY A 507 23.57 15.97 45.26
N VAL A 508 24.66 16.53 44.75
CA VAL A 508 24.71 17.92 44.21
C VAL A 508 23.54 18.20 43.28
N MET A 509 23.21 17.27 42.42
CA MET A 509 22.10 17.37 41.43
C MET A 509 20.73 17.55 42.12
N MET A 510 20.47 16.79 43.19
CA MET A 510 19.19 16.85 43.92
C MET A 510 19.09 18.12 44.78
N ARG A 511 20.22 18.64 45.25
CA ARG A 511 20.31 19.92 45.97
C ARG A 511 20.04 21.08 45.02
N SER A 512 20.62 21.05 43.82
CA SER A 512 20.37 22.04 42.77
C SER A 512 18.90 22.05 42.33
N TYR A 513 18.29 20.85 42.14
CA TYR A 513 16.89 20.72 41.81
C TYR A 513 15.96 21.30 42.88
N ARG A 514 16.22 21.01 44.16
CA ARG A 514 15.49 21.61 45.31
C ARG A 514 15.59 23.13 45.31
N GLY A 515 16.79 23.67 45.02
CA GLY A 515 17.01 25.12 44.91
C GLY A 515 16.22 25.73 43.78
N LEU A 516 16.27 25.11 42.57
CA LEU A 516 15.50 25.54 41.42
C LEU A 516 13.99 25.52 41.70
N LEU A 517 13.47 24.42 42.27
CA LEU A 517 12.05 24.28 42.56
C LEU A 517 11.57 25.32 43.58
N SER A 518 12.34 25.57 44.64
CA SER A 518 12.02 26.60 45.61
C SER A 518 12.05 28.01 45.02
N TRP A 519 12.97 28.30 44.06
CA TRP A 519 13.02 29.57 43.34
C TRP A 519 11.80 29.74 42.44
N VAL A 520 11.43 28.71 41.63
CA VAL A 520 10.26 28.69 40.74
C VAL A 520 8.97 28.94 41.52
N LEU A 521 8.81 28.25 42.67
CA LEU A 521 7.62 28.40 43.49
C LEU A 521 7.53 29.77 44.17
N ARG A 522 8.66 30.44 44.46
CA ARG A 522 8.68 31.79 45.00
C ARG A 522 8.40 32.86 43.96
N HIS A 523 8.83 32.64 42.71
CA HIS A 523 8.69 33.59 41.57
C HIS A 523 7.73 33.05 40.52
N HIS A 524 6.52 32.63 40.96
CA HIS A 524 5.55 31.97 40.09
C HIS A 524 5.19 32.74 38.81
N LEU A 525 5.07 34.09 38.87
CA LEU A 525 4.74 34.89 37.71
C LEU A 525 5.85 34.86 36.62
N ILE A 526 7.12 35.00 37.06
CA ILE A 526 8.28 34.96 36.15
C ILE A 526 8.38 33.58 35.53
N SER A 527 8.16 32.52 36.32
CA SER A 527 8.21 31.15 35.84
C SER A 527 7.11 30.85 34.80
N VAL A 528 5.89 31.31 35.01
CA VAL A 528 4.79 31.14 34.02
C VAL A 528 5.09 31.90 32.74
N VAL A 529 5.59 33.15 32.84
CA VAL A 529 5.96 33.93 31.65
C VAL A 529 7.08 33.25 30.88
N ALA A 530 8.09 32.69 31.55
CA ALA A 530 9.17 31.97 30.90
C ALA A 530 8.67 30.70 30.18
N ILE A 531 7.77 29.91 30.82
CA ILE A 531 7.17 28.73 30.20
C ILE A 531 6.34 29.12 28.98
N LEU A 532 5.53 30.18 29.09
CA LEU A 532 4.72 30.66 27.97
C LEU A 532 5.60 31.16 26.83
N ALA A 533 6.68 31.87 27.12
CA ALA A 533 7.64 32.32 26.09
C ALA A 533 8.30 31.13 25.40
N MET A 534 8.72 30.09 26.13
CA MET A 534 9.24 28.86 25.50
C MET A 534 8.20 28.18 24.61
N LEU A 535 6.95 28.09 25.05
CA LEU A 535 5.87 27.49 24.25
C LEU A 535 5.60 28.30 22.95
N LEU A 536 5.52 29.64 23.05
CA LEU A 536 5.33 30.51 21.90
C LEU A 536 6.51 30.42 20.91
N THR A 537 7.74 30.31 21.42
CA THR A 537 8.92 30.11 20.57
C THR A 537 8.87 28.75 19.88
N ALA A 538 8.43 27.70 20.57
CA ALA A 538 8.27 26.38 19.98
C ALA A 538 7.18 26.36 18.88
N VAL A 539 6.03 27.00 19.14
CA VAL A 539 4.95 27.12 18.13
C VAL A 539 5.43 27.94 16.92
N TRP A 540 6.23 28.99 17.15
CA TRP A 540 6.84 29.72 16.04
C TRP A 540 7.85 28.86 15.29
N GLY A 541 8.69 28.09 16.01
CA GLY A 541 9.66 27.15 15.45
C GLY A 541 9.02 26.03 14.64
N ALA A 542 7.81 25.60 15.01
CA ALA A 542 7.07 24.56 14.27
C ALA A 542 6.79 24.92 12.80
N LYS A 543 6.79 26.23 12.47
CA LYS A 543 6.63 26.68 11.07
C LYS A 543 7.82 26.29 10.17
N PHE A 544 8.97 25.99 10.75
CA PHE A 544 10.17 25.56 10.02
C PHE A 544 10.26 24.05 9.87
N ILE A 545 9.31 23.28 10.43
CA ILE A 545 9.25 21.83 10.27
C ILE A 545 8.46 21.54 9.01
N PRO A 546 9.07 20.91 8.02
CA PRO A 546 8.35 20.56 6.80
C PRO A 546 7.28 19.52 7.09
N PRO A 547 6.06 19.67 6.56
CA PRO A 547 5.05 18.62 6.61
C PRO A 547 5.44 17.49 5.65
N GLY A 548 5.14 16.24 6.03
CA GLY A 548 5.31 15.05 5.21
C GLY A 548 4.13 14.12 5.40
N PHE A 549 4.02 13.08 4.56
CA PHE A 549 2.99 12.07 4.73
C PHE A 549 3.58 10.72 5.10
N MET A 550 4.33 10.10 4.20
CA MET A 550 4.98 8.81 4.40
C MET A 550 6.42 8.83 3.92
N PRO A 551 7.34 8.10 4.57
CA PRO A 551 8.74 8.06 4.17
C PRO A 551 8.96 7.12 2.99
N ASP A 552 10.10 7.29 2.33
CA ASP A 552 10.54 6.44 1.24
C ASP A 552 11.01 5.05 1.74
N SER A 553 10.85 4.04 0.89
CA SER A 553 11.30 2.68 1.17
C SER A 553 12.84 2.57 1.09
N GLN A 554 13.41 1.65 1.88
CA GLN A 554 14.82 1.25 1.80
C GLN A 554 15.07 0.07 0.84
N ARG A 555 14.09 -0.26 0.01
CA ARG A 555 14.24 -1.32 -0.98
C ARG A 555 15.29 -0.93 -2.00
N ALA A 556 16.18 -1.86 -2.33
CA ALA A 556 17.23 -1.67 -3.33
C ALA A 556 16.68 -1.77 -4.76
N GLN A 557 15.55 -1.10 -5.01
CA GLN A 557 14.85 -1.05 -6.28
C GLN A 557 14.28 0.36 -6.51
N PHE A 558 14.29 0.80 -7.79
CA PHE A 558 13.59 2.01 -8.23
C PHE A 558 12.94 1.79 -9.59
N VAL A 559 12.10 2.71 -10.00
CA VAL A 559 11.26 2.57 -11.19
C VAL A 559 11.49 3.74 -12.13
N VAL A 560 11.46 3.45 -13.44
CA VAL A 560 11.38 4.45 -14.52
C VAL A 560 10.10 4.21 -15.30
N ASP A 561 9.16 5.14 -15.21
CA ASP A 561 7.96 5.17 -16.03
C ASP A 561 8.22 5.99 -17.30
N VAL A 562 7.83 5.45 -18.43
CA VAL A 562 8.03 6.07 -19.74
C VAL A 562 6.69 6.15 -20.46
N TYR A 563 6.22 7.36 -20.71
CA TYR A 563 4.99 7.61 -21.46
C TYR A 563 5.31 8.30 -22.77
N LEU A 564 5.06 7.62 -23.87
CA LEU A 564 5.10 8.18 -25.22
C LEU A 564 3.77 8.90 -25.55
N PRO A 565 3.71 9.71 -26.61
CA PRO A 565 2.45 10.29 -27.09
C PRO A 565 1.37 9.23 -27.27
N GLN A 566 0.16 9.54 -26.82
CA GLN A 566 -0.95 8.59 -26.83
C GLN A 566 -1.25 8.11 -28.26
N GLY A 567 -1.46 6.80 -28.43
CA GLY A 567 -1.62 6.18 -29.74
C GLY A 567 -0.31 5.67 -30.37
N SER A 568 0.83 5.75 -29.65
CA SER A 568 2.08 5.16 -30.12
C SER A 568 1.96 3.64 -30.22
N ASP A 569 2.55 3.09 -31.29
CA ASP A 569 2.63 1.65 -31.50
C ASP A 569 3.52 1.00 -30.43
N ILE A 570 3.10 -0.14 -29.91
CA ILE A 570 3.83 -0.87 -28.85
C ILE A 570 5.28 -1.19 -29.25
N ARG A 571 5.55 -1.40 -30.55
CA ARG A 571 6.90 -1.64 -31.06
C ARG A 571 7.80 -0.41 -30.94
N ARG A 572 7.25 0.81 -31.13
CA ARG A 572 7.99 2.04 -30.87
C ARG A 572 8.27 2.19 -29.36
N THR A 573 7.28 1.88 -28.55
CA THR A 573 7.45 1.90 -27.08
C THR A 573 8.53 0.91 -26.65
N GLU A 574 8.54 -0.31 -27.20
CA GLU A 574 9.58 -1.29 -26.96
C GLU A 574 10.98 -0.79 -27.36
N GLN A 575 11.09 -0.13 -28.51
CA GLN A 575 12.38 0.43 -28.96
C GLN A 575 12.90 1.50 -28.03
N VAL A 576 12.06 2.44 -27.61
CA VAL A 576 12.46 3.51 -26.66
C VAL A 576 12.82 2.93 -25.30
N VAL A 577 12.00 2.02 -24.77
CA VAL A 577 12.28 1.33 -23.50
C VAL A 577 13.59 0.56 -23.57
N ALA A 578 13.88 -0.15 -24.67
CA ALA A 578 15.14 -0.86 -24.86
C ALA A 578 16.35 0.07 -24.92
N GLN A 579 16.21 1.27 -25.48
CA GLN A 579 17.27 2.28 -25.46
C GLN A 579 17.54 2.77 -24.04
N ILE A 580 16.47 3.12 -23.28
CA ILE A 580 16.58 3.54 -21.88
C ILE A 580 17.16 2.41 -21.03
N GLU A 581 16.75 1.14 -21.26
CA GLU A 581 17.29 -0.04 -20.57
C GLU A 581 18.82 -0.14 -20.72
N ASN A 582 19.34 0.07 -21.93
CA ASN A 582 20.79 0.04 -22.17
C ASN A 582 21.52 1.20 -21.49
N GLU A 583 20.91 2.37 -21.38
CA GLU A 583 21.49 3.52 -20.67
C GLU A 583 21.57 3.28 -19.18
N VAL A 584 20.43 2.88 -18.61
CA VAL A 584 20.33 2.59 -17.17
C VAL A 584 21.28 1.44 -16.78
N LYS A 585 21.42 0.42 -17.63
CA LYS A 585 22.34 -0.70 -17.40
C LYS A 585 23.80 -0.26 -17.26
N SER A 586 24.18 0.85 -17.90
CA SER A 586 25.53 1.39 -17.82
C SER A 586 25.84 2.12 -16.50
N LYS A 587 24.83 2.40 -15.68
CA LYS A 587 24.98 3.16 -14.42
C LYS A 587 25.57 2.28 -13.32
N GLN A 588 26.42 2.88 -12.49
CA GLN A 588 27.11 2.16 -11.43
C GLN A 588 26.15 1.67 -10.35
N GLY A 589 26.22 0.40 -10.03
CA GLY A 589 25.43 -0.26 -8.99
C GLY A 589 24.16 -0.93 -9.51
N VAL A 590 23.74 -0.70 -10.74
CA VAL A 590 22.60 -1.39 -11.35
C VAL A 590 22.97 -2.86 -11.59
N THR A 591 22.15 -3.75 -11.07
CA THR A 591 22.36 -5.21 -11.15
C THR A 591 21.46 -5.87 -12.18
N ASN A 592 20.16 -5.62 -12.13
CA ASN A 592 19.19 -6.17 -13.06
C ASN A 592 18.17 -5.11 -13.50
N ILE A 593 17.59 -5.31 -14.66
CA ILE A 593 16.53 -4.48 -15.19
C ILE A 593 15.42 -5.37 -15.72
N THR A 594 14.21 -5.16 -15.22
CA THR A 594 12.99 -5.75 -15.75
C THR A 594 12.17 -4.68 -16.44
N SER A 595 11.89 -4.85 -17.72
CA SER A 595 11.14 -3.88 -18.52
C SER A 595 9.78 -4.44 -18.87
N PHE A 596 8.72 -3.67 -18.62
CA PHE A 596 7.35 -3.95 -19.01
C PHE A 596 6.93 -2.95 -20.08
N ILE A 597 6.33 -3.40 -21.16
CA ILE A 597 5.91 -2.58 -22.30
C ILE A 597 4.42 -2.85 -22.56
N GLY A 598 3.63 -1.80 -22.61
CA GLY A 598 2.17 -1.90 -22.80
C GLY A 598 1.37 -2.01 -21.49
N GLY A 599 2.02 -1.85 -20.32
CA GLY A 599 1.39 -1.88 -19.00
C GLY A 599 2.43 -2.01 -17.91
N GLY A 600 2.01 -1.96 -16.64
CA GLY A 600 2.86 -2.21 -15.46
C GLY A 600 3.05 -3.70 -15.18
N GLY A 601 4.02 -4.04 -14.31
CA GLY A 601 4.25 -5.41 -13.82
C GLY A 601 3.12 -5.94 -12.95
N LEU A 602 3.18 -7.21 -12.52
CA LEU A 602 2.26 -7.72 -11.50
C LEU A 602 2.44 -6.93 -10.19
N ARG A 603 1.37 -6.80 -9.41
CA ARG A 603 1.45 -6.21 -8.07
C ARG A 603 2.24 -7.14 -7.15
N PHE A 604 3.54 -6.93 -7.04
CA PHE A 604 4.44 -7.76 -6.22
C PHE A 604 4.65 -7.20 -4.80
N MET A 605 4.03 -6.06 -4.52
CA MET A 605 4.13 -5.34 -3.25
C MET A 605 2.85 -4.54 -3.02
N LEU A 606 2.43 -4.43 -1.75
CA LEU A 606 1.18 -3.79 -1.36
C LEU A 606 1.08 -2.32 -1.80
N THR A 607 2.19 -1.59 -1.71
CA THR A 607 2.28 -0.17 -2.03
C THR A 607 2.48 0.11 -3.53
N TYR A 608 2.72 -0.91 -4.34
CA TYR A 608 2.86 -0.79 -5.79
C TYR A 608 1.50 -0.96 -6.48
N SER A 609 1.12 0.01 -7.27
CA SER A 609 -0.07 -0.03 -8.13
C SER A 609 0.38 -0.06 -9.60
N PRO A 610 0.21 -1.19 -10.30
CA PRO A 610 0.59 -1.28 -11.71
C PRO A 610 -0.26 -0.35 -12.58
N GLU A 611 0.37 0.27 -13.58
CA GLU A 611 -0.32 1.04 -14.59
C GLU A 611 -1.17 0.13 -15.48
N ALA A 612 -2.38 0.56 -15.79
CA ALA A 612 -3.29 -0.16 -16.66
C ALA A 612 -2.72 -0.31 -18.07
N ARG A 613 -3.23 -1.28 -18.85
CA ARG A 613 -2.77 -1.54 -20.23
C ARG A 613 -2.89 -0.30 -21.11
N ASN A 614 -1.75 0.10 -21.70
CA ASN A 614 -1.62 1.22 -22.61
C ASN A 614 -0.38 1.00 -23.50
N THR A 615 -0.55 0.86 -24.81
CA THR A 615 0.54 0.61 -25.77
C THR A 615 1.60 1.70 -25.80
N SER A 616 1.25 2.92 -25.37
CA SER A 616 2.17 4.07 -25.30
C SER A 616 2.94 4.15 -23.97
N TYR A 617 2.80 3.16 -23.09
CA TYR A 617 3.43 3.12 -21.77
C TYR A 617 4.45 1.99 -21.69
N GLY A 618 5.59 2.32 -21.07
CA GLY A 618 6.61 1.36 -20.66
C GLY A 618 7.09 1.65 -19.24
N GLN A 619 7.51 0.62 -18.54
CA GLN A 619 8.04 0.72 -17.17
C GLN A 619 9.30 -0.14 -17.05
N LEU A 620 10.33 0.42 -16.42
CA LEU A 620 11.52 -0.32 -16.05
C LEU A 620 11.58 -0.42 -14.52
N LEU A 621 11.69 -1.62 -14.01
CA LEU A 621 12.01 -1.92 -12.61
C LEU A 621 13.50 -2.25 -12.54
N ILE A 622 14.25 -1.45 -11.78
CA ILE A 622 15.70 -1.50 -11.73
C ILE A 622 16.13 -1.96 -10.34
N ASP A 623 16.94 -3.03 -10.30
CA ASP A 623 17.61 -3.51 -9.10
C ASP A 623 18.97 -2.84 -8.96
N ILE A 624 19.33 -2.43 -7.75
CA ILE A 624 20.62 -1.81 -7.42
C ILE A 624 21.26 -2.57 -6.25
N ASP A 625 22.58 -2.58 -6.21
CA ASP A 625 23.35 -3.27 -5.17
C ASP A 625 23.18 -2.64 -3.77
N ASP A 626 22.99 -1.30 -3.69
CA ASP A 626 22.81 -0.56 -2.43
C ASP A 626 21.76 0.52 -2.60
N TYR A 627 20.70 0.46 -1.78
CA TYR A 627 19.60 1.43 -1.78
C TYR A 627 20.04 2.88 -1.49
N GLN A 628 21.16 3.08 -0.79
CA GLN A 628 21.67 4.42 -0.48
C GLN A 628 22.12 5.18 -1.72
N LYS A 629 22.53 4.47 -2.77
CA LYS A 629 22.94 5.07 -4.05
C LYS A 629 21.75 5.64 -4.82
N ILE A 630 20.53 5.16 -4.57
CA ILE A 630 19.33 5.60 -5.29
C ILE A 630 19.12 7.10 -5.18
N ALA A 631 19.29 7.68 -3.99
CA ALA A 631 19.06 9.10 -3.76
C ALA A 631 19.93 10.04 -4.62
N ALA A 632 21.16 9.63 -4.92
CA ALA A 632 22.06 10.38 -5.78
C ALA A 632 21.80 10.12 -7.27
N LEU A 633 21.42 8.88 -7.62
CA LEU A 633 21.22 8.46 -9.00
C LEU A 633 19.92 9.00 -9.61
N LEU A 634 18.84 9.13 -8.82
CA LEU A 634 17.53 9.54 -9.33
C LEU A 634 17.56 10.91 -10.04
N PRO A 635 18.10 11.99 -9.43
CA PRO A 635 18.11 13.31 -10.10
C PRO A 635 19.01 13.34 -11.33
N GLU A 636 20.14 12.63 -11.29
CA GLU A 636 21.04 12.52 -12.46
C GLU A 636 20.31 11.85 -13.62
N LEU A 637 19.70 10.71 -13.37
CA LEU A 637 19.01 9.91 -14.38
C LEU A 637 17.77 10.63 -14.92
N GLN A 638 16.99 11.31 -14.07
CA GLN A 638 15.84 12.09 -14.49
C GLN A 638 16.25 13.16 -15.50
N ASN A 639 17.26 13.97 -15.16
CA ASN A 639 17.73 15.06 -16.02
C ASN A 639 18.31 14.53 -17.35
N GLU A 640 19.04 13.42 -17.32
CA GLU A 640 19.63 12.81 -18.51
C GLU A 640 18.55 12.28 -19.46
N LEU A 641 17.56 11.56 -18.92
CA LEU A 641 16.49 10.98 -19.72
C LEU A 641 15.55 12.05 -20.28
N ASP A 642 15.21 13.09 -19.52
CA ASP A 642 14.37 14.21 -19.99
C ASP A 642 15.04 14.96 -21.14
N ALA A 643 16.38 15.20 -21.04
CA ALA A 643 17.13 15.88 -22.09
C ALA A 643 17.22 15.05 -23.39
N LYS A 644 17.28 13.71 -23.28
CA LYS A 644 17.51 12.81 -24.42
C LYS A 644 16.21 12.36 -25.11
N TYR A 645 15.12 12.28 -24.35
CA TYR A 645 13.82 11.83 -24.85
C TYR A 645 12.73 12.91 -24.68
N PRO A 646 12.83 14.04 -25.36
CA PRO A 646 11.90 15.18 -25.18
C PRO A 646 10.46 14.84 -25.63
N ASP A 647 10.28 13.80 -26.45
CA ASP A 647 8.95 13.32 -26.89
C ASP A 647 8.27 12.43 -25.84
N ALA A 648 8.98 12.01 -24.81
CA ALA A 648 8.46 11.14 -23.77
C ALA A 648 8.28 11.89 -22.45
N SER A 649 7.23 11.58 -21.71
CA SER A 649 7.13 11.99 -20.31
C SER A 649 7.73 10.88 -19.43
N ILE A 650 8.88 11.15 -18.83
CA ILE A 650 9.63 10.18 -18.04
C ILE A 650 9.55 10.56 -16.57
N LYS A 651 9.38 9.56 -15.70
CA LYS A 651 9.41 9.69 -14.26
C LYS A 651 10.34 8.65 -13.66
N VAL A 652 11.38 9.10 -12.99
CA VAL A 652 12.29 8.24 -12.19
C VAL A 652 11.91 8.37 -10.73
N TRP A 653 11.55 7.26 -10.08
CA TRP A 653 11.04 7.30 -8.72
C TRP A 653 11.37 6.02 -7.93
N LYS A 654 11.34 6.12 -6.60
CA LYS A 654 11.52 5.01 -5.67
C LYS A 654 10.24 4.69 -4.93
N PHE A 655 10.13 3.47 -4.44
CA PHE A 655 8.98 3.06 -3.66
C PHE A 655 8.85 3.82 -2.34
N MET A 656 7.62 3.98 -1.87
CA MET A 656 7.29 4.58 -0.58
C MET A 656 6.86 3.48 0.41
N LEU A 657 6.99 3.77 1.69
CA LEU A 657 6.40 2.96 2.74
C LEU A 657 4.96 3.41 3.02
N GLY A 658 4.08 2.47 3.31
CA GLY A 658 2.67 2.78 3.53
C GLY A 658 1.88 3.02 2.24
N ARG A 659 0.59 3.35 2.39
CA ARG A 659 -0.33 3.56 1.26
C ARG A 659 -0.10 4.94 0.64
N GLY A 660 0.21 5.01 -0.64
CA GLY A 660 0.49 6.29 -1.33
C GLY A 660 1.14 6.14 -2.70
N GLY A 661 0.83 5.06 -3.45
CA GLY A 661 1.28 4.92 -4.84
C GLY A 661 0.56 5.88 -5.78
N GLY A 662 1.23 6.33 -6.86
CA GLY A 662 0.68 7.21 -7.89
C GLY A 662 1.38 8.55 -7.98
N LYS A 663 0.72 9.53 -8.61
CA LYS A 663 1.21 10.91 -8.68
C LYS A 663 0.99 11.62 -7.35
N LYS A 664 1.99 12.39 -6.92
CA LYS A 664 1.95 13.04 -5.60
C LYS A 664 1.07 14.28 -5.57
N ILE A 665 1.06 15.05 -6.66
CA ILE A 665 0.27 16.29 -6.78
C ILE A 665 -0.73 16.08 -7.92
N GLU A 666 -2.02 16.19 -7.62
CA GLU A 666 -3.10 16.01 -8.60
C GLU A 666 -4.16 17.07 -8.41
N ALA A 667 -4.34 17.93 -9.42
CA ALA A 667 -5.41 18.92 -9.50
C ALA A 667 -6.53 18.38 -10.40
N GLY A 668 -7.68 18.07 -9.82
CA GLY A 668 -8.82 17.50 -10.54
C GLY A 668 -9.85 18.55 -10.89
N PHE A 669 -10.05 18.79 -12.18
CA PHE A 669 -11.11 19.64 -12.71
C PHE A 669 -12.30 18.74 -13.07
N GLN A 670 -13.47 19.11 -12.52
CA GLN A 670 -14.72 18.37 -12.68
C GLN A 670 -15.75 19.25 -13.38
N GLY A 671 -16.51 18.68 -14.30
CA GLY A 671 -17.55 19.44 -15.02
C GLY A 671 -18.14 18.69 -16.20
N PRO A 672 -19.20 19.23 -16.84
CA PRO A 672 -19.98 18.49 -17.83
C PRO A 672 -19.36 18.43 -19.22
N ASP A 673 -18.54 19.41 -19.64
CA ASP A 673 -18.01 19.50 -21.01
C ASP A 673 -16.51 19.16 -21.05
N SER A 674 -16.17 18.14 -21.83
CA SER A 674 -14.80 17.66 -22.00
C SER A 674 -13.84 18.68 -22.61
N ALA A 675 -14.34 19.54 -23.52
CA ALA A 675 -13.50 20.55 -24.17
C ALA A 675 -13.11 21.66 -23.18
N VAL A 676 -14.04 22.08 -22.33
CA VAL A 676 -13.78 23.07 -21.27
C VAL A 676 -12.80 22.49 -20.23
N LEU A 677 -13.03 21.23 -19.80
CA LEU A 677 -12.13 20.55 -18.88
C LEU A 677 -10.70 20.47 -19.43
N ARG A 678 -10.55 20.13 -20.70
CA ARG A 678 -9.23 20.11 -21.34
C ARG A 678 -8.60 21.50 -21.39
N GLY A 679 -9.37 22.53 -21.66
CA GLY A 679 -8.90 23.93 -21.63
C GLY A 679 -8.40 24.36 -20.24
N LEU A 680 -9.07 23.93 -19.17
CA LEU A 680 -8.65 24.16 -17.77
C LEU A 680 -7.39 23.37 -17.44
N ALA A 681 -7.33 22.11 -17.87
CA ALA A 681 -6.17 21.25 -17.68
C ALA A 681 -4.91 21.79 -18.36
N GLU A 682 -5.02 22.33 -19.58
CA GLU A 682 -3.89 22.94 -20.28
C GLU A 682 -3.36 24.19 -19.55
N GLN A 683 -4.25 25.02 -19.01
CA GLN A 683 -3.84 26.16 -18.18
C GLN A 683 -3.10 25.70 -16.92
N ALA A 684 -3.60 24.67 -16.22
CA ALA A 684 -2.94 24.14 -15.05
C ALA A 684 -1.59 23.47 -15.37
N LYS A 685 -1.51 22.71 -16.48
CA LYS A 685 -0.24 22.12 -16.96
C LYS A 685 0.79 23.20 -17.28
N ALA A 686 0.40 24.27 -17.94
CA ALA A 686 1.31 25.39 -18.26
C ALA A 686 1.89 26.03 -16.98
N LEU A 687 1.08 26.17 -15.93
CA LEU A 687 1.54 26.67 -14.64
C LEU A 687 2.48 25.68 -13.94
N MET A 688 2.21 24.38 -14.01
CA MET A 688 3.04 23.34 -13.41
C MET A 688 4.38 23.19 -14.16
N LEU A 689 4.36 23.23 -15.50
CA LEU A 689 5.57 23.18 -16.34
C LEU A 689 6.49 24.38 -16.17
N ALA A 690 5.95 25.52 -15.75
CA ALA A 690 6.74 26.73 -15.46
C ALA A 690 7.39 26.72 -14.07
N ASP A 691 7.20 25.67 -13.28
CA ASP A 691 7.75 25.54 -11.92
C ASP A 691 8.83 24.45 -11.89
N ASP A 692 10.09 24.87 -11.72
CA ASP A 692 11.26 23.97 -11.71
C ASP A 692 11.25 22.95 -10.57
N ASN A 693 10.36 23.09 -9.57
CA ASN A 693 10.20 22.14 -8.49
C ASN A 693 9.27 20.98 -8.84
N LEU A 694 8.70 20.96 -10.04
CA LEU A 694 7.77 19.94 -10.51
C LEU A 694 8.32 19.20 -11.74
N ILE A 695 8.15 17.89 -11.76
CA ILE A 695 8.54 17.01 -12.86
C ILE A 695 7.36 16.13 -13.30
N ALA A 696 7.51 15.49 -14.46
CA ALA A 696 6.55 14.54 -15.02
C ALA A 696 5.12 15.09 -15.08
N VAL A 697 5.00 16.37 -15.48
CA VAL A 697 3.71 17.07 -15.60
C VAL A 697 2.92 16.50 -16.76
N GLN A 698 1.69 16.07 -16.49
CA GLN A 698 0.80 15.48 -17.48
C GLN A 698 -0.66 15.58 -17.02
N ASP A 699 -1.58 15.27 -17.90
CA ASP A 699 -2.97 14.98 -17.50
C ASP A 699 -3.28 13.49 -17.69
N ASP A 700 -4.28 12.99 -17.00
CA ASP A 700 -4.65 11.57 -17.00
C ASP A 700 -5.56 11.18 -18.18
N TRP A 701 -6.05 12.15 -18.98
CA TRP A 701 -6.71 11.91 -20.27
C TRP A 701 -5.69 11.78 -21.41
N ARG A 702 -4.44 12.18 -21.16
CA ARG A 702 -3.35 12.15 -22.12
C ARG A 702 -3.63 13.05 -23.33
N GLN A 703 -2.76 12.98 -24.34
CA GLN A 703 -2.93 13.71 -25.58
C GLN A 703 -4.09 13.13 -26.38
N GLN A 704 -4.75 14.00 -27.15
CA GLN A 704 -5.65 13.57 -28.20
C GLN A 704 -4.87 12.78 -29.26
N MET A 705 -5.50 11.78 -29.85
CA MET A 705 -4.92 11.00 -30.92
C MET A 705 -5.66 11.21 -32.23
N PRO A 706 -4.95 11.13 -33.38
CA PRO A 706 -5.60 11.20 -34.69
C PRO A 706 -6.37 9.90 -34.97
N VAL A 707 -7.63 10.02 -35.33
CA VAL A 707 -8.51 8.92 -35.70
C VAL A 707 -8.93 9.09 -37.16
N VAL A 708 -8.82 8.04 -37.92
CA VAL A 708 -9.27 8.01 -39.32
C VAL A 708 -10.77 7.68 -39.36
N LYS A 709 -11.57 8.61 -39.86
CA LYS A 709 -13.03 8.51 -39.94
C LYS A 709 -13.52 8.48 -41.37
N PRO A 710 -13.86 7.28 -41.93
CA PRO A 710 -14.51 7.22 -43.21
C PRO A 710 -15.94 7.78 -43.09
N VAL A 711 -16.31 8.71 -43.95
CA VAL A 711 -17.67 9.27 -44.03
C VAL A 711 -18.44 8.48 -45.09
N TYR A 712 -19.41 7.67 -44.63
CA TYR A 712 -20.19 6.83 -45.49
C TYR A 712 -21.28 7.62 -46.25
N SER A 713 -21.46 7.28 -47.54
CA SER A 713 -22.59 7.78 -48.31
C SER A 713 -23.72 6.74 -48.34
N SER A 714 -24.78 6.97 -47.59
CA SER A 714 -25.93 6.06 -47.55
C SER A 714 -26.54 5.83 -48.95
N GLU A 715 -26.57 6.85 -49.80
CA GLU A 715 -27.10 6.73 -51.17
C GLU A 715 -26.23 5.79 -52.03
N LYS A 716 -24.91 5.95 -51.97
CA LYS A 716 -23.98 5.09 -52.71
C LYS A 716 -24.03 3.65 -52.18
N ALA A 717 -24.05 3.46 -50.84
CA ALA A 717 -24.13 2.12 -50.23
C ALA A 717 -25.44 1.41 -50.64
N GLN A 718 -26.57 2.13 -50.60
CA GLN A 718 -27.88 1.57 -50.97
C GLN A 718 -27.98 1.15 -52.43
N ARG A 719 -27.31 1.86 -53.35
CA ARG A 719 -27.25 1.45 -54.78
C ARG A 719 -26.62 0.07 -54.99
N TYR A 720 -25.72 -0.31 -54.13
CA TYR A 720 -25.08 -1.64 -54.10
C TYR A 720 -25.75 -2.61 -53.11
N GLY A 721 -26.85 -2.23 -52.44
CA GLY A 721 -27.51 -3.04 -51.43
C GLY A 721 -26.62 -3.39 -50.26
N LEU A 722 -25.73 -2.47 -49.86
CA LEU A 722 -24.77 -2.62 -48.78
C LEU A 722 -25.17 -1.79 -47.56
N THR A 723 -24.96 -2.36 -46.38
CA THR A 723 -25.15 -1.69 -45.10
C THR A 723 -23.82 -1.18 -44.52
N ASN A 724 -23.85 -0.20 -43.65
CA ASN A 724 -22.66 0.28 -42.93
C ASN A 724 -21.98 -0.83 -42.11
N GLN A 725 -22.75 -1.79 -41.61
CA GLN A 725 -22.21 -2.94 -40.88
C GLN A 725 -21.34 -3.83 -41.80
N GLU A 726 -21.80 -4.12 -43.03
CA GLU A 726 -21.02 -4.93 -44.00
C GLU A 726 -19.76 -4.19 -44.44
N ILE A 727 -19.83 -2.86 -44.62
CA ILE A 727 -18.65 -2.04 -44.92
C ILE A 727 -17.64 -2.08 -43.77
N ASN A 728 -18.10 -1.86 -42.54
CA ASN A 728 -17.25 -1.91 -41.35
C ASN A 728 -16.62 -3.28 -41.14
N GLN A 729 -17.37 -4.36 -41.33
CA GLN A 729 -16.84 -5.72 -41.24
C GLN A 729 -15.73 -5.98 -42.25
N ALA A 730 -15.91 -5.53 -43.50
CA ALA A 730 -14.90 -5.68 -44.53
C ALA A 730 -13.62 -4.87 -44.24
N ILE A 731 -13.76 -3.62 -43.76
CA ILE A 731 -12.63 -2.78 -43.33
C ILE A 731 -11.90 -3.46 -42.15
N SER A 732 -12.63 -3.89 -41.12
CA SER A 732 -12.07 -4.58 -39.93
C SER A 732 -11.34 -5.87 -40.35
N GLN A 733 -11.94 -6.66 -41.23
CA GLN A 733 -11.33 -7.89 -41.71
C GLN A 733 -10.05 -7.65 -42.53
N THR A 734 -9.99 -6.55 -43.29
CA THR A 734 -8.80 -6.18 -44.02
C THR A 734 -7.69 -5.69 -43.11
N LEU A 735 -7.99 -4.78 -42.19
CA LEU A 735 -7.00 -4.12 -41.34
C LEU A 735 -6.56 -4.97 -40.17
N SER A 736 -7.51 -5.47 -39.37
CA SER A 736 -7.26 -6.19 -38.12
C SER A 736 -7.35 -7.71 -38.29
N GLY A 737 -8.10 -8.18 -39.30
CA GLY A 737 -8.40 -9.59 -39.46
C GLY A 737 -9.69 -10.02 -38.75
N LYS A 738 -10.21 -11.18 -39.20
CA LYS A 738 -11.40 -11.81 -38.64
C LYS A 738 -11.05 -13.22 -38.14
N ASN A 739 -11.38 -13.55 -36.89
CA ASN A 739 -11.28 -14.92 -36.41
C ASN A 739 -12.29 -15.80 -37.18
N VAL A 740 -11.80 -16.83 -37.87
CA VAL A 740 -12.60 -17.69 -38.75
C VAL A 740 -12.63 -19.13 -38.25
N GLY A 741 -11.85 -19.47 -37.22
CA GLY A 741 -11.81 -20.80 -36.69
C GLY A 741 -10.72 -20.99 -35.62
N VAL A 742 -10.55 -22.21 -35.20
CA VAL A 742 -9.60 -22.58 -34.15
C VAL A 742 -8.79 -23.79 -34.61
N TYR A 743 -7.47 -23.66 -34.62
CA TYR A 743 -6.56 -24.78 -34.81
C TYR A 743 -6.29 -25.44 -33.45
N ARG A 744 -6.43 -26.74 -33.35
CA ARG A 744 -6.32 -27.52 -32.12
C ARG A 744 -5.01 -28.29 -32.13
N GLU A 745 -4.14 -28.00 -31.17
CA GLU A 745 -2.84 -28.64 -30.99
C GLU A 745 -2.65 -29.04 -29.52
N GLY A 746 -2.84 -30.32 -29.20
CA GLY A 746 -2.86 -30.76 -27.82
C GLY A 746 -3.96 -30.06 -26.99
N ASP A 747 -3.59 -29.35 -25.96
CA ASP A 747 -4.49 -28.58 -25.10
C ASP A 747 -4.72 -27.16 -25.62
N ASP A 748 -3.97 -26.72 -26.63
CA ASP A 748 -4.01 -25.35 -27.14
C ASP A 748 -5.12 -25.15 -28.18
N LEU A 749 -5.81 -24.03 -28.06
CA LEU A 749 -6.79 -23.53 -28.99
C LEU A 749 -6.28 -22.27 -29.70
N ILE A 750 -5.60 -22.46 -30.82
CA ILE A 750 -4.93 -21.38 -31.54
C ILE A 750 -5.92 -20.76 -32.54
N PRO A 751 -6.25 -19.46 -32.46
CA PRO A 751 -7.18 -18.81 -33.37
C PRO A 751 -6.62 -18.76 -34.80
N ILE A 752 -7.51 -18.98 -35.79
CA ILE A 752 -7.21 -18.81 -37.20
C ILE A 752 -7.79 -17.46 -37.63
N VAL A 753 -6.92 -16.52 -37.96
CA VAL A 753 -7.28 -15.14 -38.35
C VAL A 753 -7.07 -14.92 -39.84
N LEU A 754 -8.14 -14.56 -40.53
CA LEU A 754 -8.14 -14.19 -41.93
C LEU A 754 -7.96 -12.67 -42.06
N ARG A 755 -6.89 -12.23 -42.74
CA ARG A 755 -6.57 -10.82 -42.96
C ARG A 755 -5.92 -10.54 -44.30
N ALA A 756 -5.80 -9.26 -44.69
CA ALA A 756 -5.01 -8.86 -45.82
C ALA A 756 -3.50 -8.96 -45.54
N PRO A 757 -2.65 -9.14 -46.59
CA PRO A 757 -1.20 -9.07 -46.45
C PRO A 757 -0.74 -7.71 -45.90
N LYS A 758 0.45 -7.70 -45.27
CA LYS A 758 1.01 -6.52 -44.64
C LYS A 758 1.10 -5.32 -45.59
N GLU A 759 1.45 -5.56 -46.83
CA GLU A 759 1.60 -4.55 -47.86
C GLU A 759 0.27 -3.86 -48.19
N GLU A 760 -0.87 -4.55 -48.11
CA GLU A 760 -2.19 -3.98 -48.41
C GLU A 760 -2.77 -3.25 -47.19
N ARG A 761 -2.49 -3.68 -45.95
CA ARG A 761 -3.10 -3.13 -44.72
C ARG A 761 -2.34 -1.97 -44.08
N GLN A 762 -1.06 -1.75 -44.42
CA GLN A 762 -0.23 -0.70 -43.80
C GLN A 762 -0.16 0.60 -44.65
N HIS A 763 -0.94 0.73 -45.69
CA HIS A 763 -0.99 1.96 -46.47
C HIS A 763 -2.15 2.87 -46.08
N ALA A 764 -1.95 4.19 -46.19
CA ALA A 764 -2.99 5.19 -45.91
C ALA A 764 -4.28 4.96 -46.73
N ARG A 765 -4.16 4.34 -47.94
CA ARG A 765 -5.29 4.00 -48.81
C ARG A 765 -5.86 2.60 -48.57
N ALA A 766 -5.46 1.90 -47.51
CA ALA A 766 -5.95 0.55 -47.22
C ALA A 766 -7.47 0.52 -47.06
N ILE A 767 -8.05 1.53 -46.45
CA ILE A 767 -9.51 1.66 -46.29
C ILE A 767 -10.20 1.80 -47.66
N GLU A 768 -9.72 2.72 -48.47
CA GLU A 768 -10.31 3.02 -49.79
C GLU A 768 -10.26 1.82 -50.73
N ASN A 769 -9.19 1.03 -50.66
CA ASN A 769 -8.96 -0.15 -51.53
C ASN A 769 -9.63 -1.42 -50.99
N THR A 770 -10.15 -1.40 -49.78
CA THR A 770 -10.87 -2.54 -49.19
C THR A 770 -12.07 -2.89 -50.09
N LEU A 771 -12.24 -4.18 -50.36
CA LEU A 771 -13.34 -4.71 -51.19
C LEU A 771 -14.47 -5.22 -50.31
N VAL A 772 -15.68 -4.74 -50.56
CA VAL A 772 -16.92 -5.21 -49.95
C VAL A 772 -17.72 -6.00 -50.98
N TYR A 773 -18.12 -7.22 -50.65
CA TYR A 773 -18.94 -8.01 -51.58
C TYR A 773 -20.41 -7.63 -51.47
N SER A 774 -20.99 -7.21 -52.62
CA SER A 774 -22.41 -6.93 -52.70
C SER A 774 -23.17 -8.15 -53.22
N HIS A 775 -24.05 -8.68 -52.37
CA HIS A 775 -24.95 -9.77 -52.77
C HIS A 775 -26.01 -9.33 -53.81
N ALA A 776 -26.39 -8.04 -53.76
CA ALA A 776 -27.39 -7.47 -54.67
C ALA A 776 -26.89 -7.40 -56.13
N VAL A 777 -25.60 -7.06 -56.31
CA VAL A 777 -24.99 -6.88 -57.63
C VAL A 777 -24.12 -8.08 -58.03
N GLY A 778 -23.79 -8.98 -57.07
CA GLY A 778 -22.98 -10.18 -57.31
C GLY A 778 -21.49 -9.89 -57.55
N GLN A 779 -20.96 -8.73 -57.14
CA GLN A 779 -19.57 -8.34 -57.32
C GLN A 779 -19.00 -7.61 -56.15
N SER A 780 -17.66 -7.56 -56.06
CA SER A 780 -16.93 -6.79 -55.03
C SER A 780 -16.81 -5.33 -55.41
N VAL A 781 -17.17 -4.44 -54.49
CA VAL A 781 -17.15 -2.98 -54.66
C VAL A 781 -16.08 -2.39 -53.74
N PRO A 782 -15.15 -1.56 -54.20
CA PRO A 782 -14.17 -0.92 -53.36
C PRO A 782 -14.85 0.12 -52.44
N VAL A 783 -14.38 0.25 -51.19
CA VAL A 783 -14.93 1.20 -50.21
C VAL A 783 -14.87 2.63 -50.71
N SER A 784 -13.89 2.98 -51.52
CA SER A 784 -13.80 4.31 -52.18
C SER A 784 -15.06 4.71 -52.95
N GLN A 785 -15.87 3.74 -53.45
CA GLN A 785 -17.14 4.02 -54.08
C GLN A 785 -18.33 4.13 -53.14
N LEU A 786 -18.14 3.85 -51.84
CA LEU A 786 -19.16 3.81 -50.83
C LEU A 786 -19.04 4.97 -49.81
N ILE A 787 -17.92 5.67 -49.82
CA ILE A 787 -17.62 6.80 -48.95
C ILE A 787 -17.66 8.14 -49.69
N GLU A 788 -17.79 9.23 -48.93
CA GLU A 788 -17.66 10.61 -49.44
C GLU A 788 -16.24 11.12 -49.25
N SER A 789 -15.70 10.91 -48.06
CA SER A 789 -14.34 11.30 -47.68
C SER A 789 -13.75 10.36 -46.62
N VAL A 790 -12.45 10.48 -46.44
CA VAL A 790 -11.74 9.89 -45.32
C VAL A 790 -11.12 11.07 -44.54
N ASP A 791 -11.71 11.36 -43.39
CA ASP A 791 -11.29 12.48 -42.55
C ASP A 791 -10.34 11.99 -41.45
N VAL A 792 -9.40 12.85 -41.07
CA VAL A 792 -8.57 12.63 -39.87
C VAL A 792 -9.01 13.65 -38.84
N VAL A 793 -9.56 13.14 -37.73
CA VAL A 793 -10.06 13.97 -36.63
C VAL A 793 -9.28 13.64 -35.34
N TRP A 794 -9.02 14.66 -34.53
CA TRP A 794 -8.40 14.49 -33.22
C TRP A 794 -9.46 14.18 -32.19
N GLN A 795 -9.29 13.11 -31.43
CA GLN A 795 -10.24 12.67 -30.40
C GLN A 795 -9.51 12.31 -29.12
N ASP A 796 -10.21 12.43 -28.01
CA ASP A 796 -9.71 11.97 -26.72
C ASP A 796 -9.64 10.43 -26.72
N ALA A 797 -8.47 9.92 -26.42
CA ALA A 797 -8.23 8.47 -26.36
C ALA A 797 -8.72 7.86 -25.04
N ILE A 798 -8.70 8.66 -23.99
CA ILE A 798 -9.04 8.27 -22.62
C ILE A 798 -9.92 9.37 -22.04
N LEU A 799 -11.05 8.99 -21.47
CA LEU A 799 -11.91 9.86 -20.68
C LEU A 799 -12.07 9.24 -19.30
N ARG A 800 -12.06 10.09 -18.28
CA ARG A 800 -12.23 9.63 -16.90
C ARG A 800 -13.39 10.32 -16.21
N ARG A 801 -14.02 9.59 -15.29
CA ARG A 801 -15.08 10.12 -14.44
C ARG A 801 -14.82 9.67 -13.01
N ILE A 802 -15.17 10.52 -12.07
CA ILE A 802 -15.20 10.22 -10.63
C ILE A 802 -16.61 10.49 -10.16
N ASP A 803 -17.26 9.52 -9.54
CA ASP A 803 -18.64 9.58 -9.08
C ASP A 803 -19.62 10.05 -10.16
N ARG A 804 -19.43 9.56 -11.41
CA ARG A 804 -20.17 9.88 -12.64
C ARG A 804 -19.95 11.28 -13.18
N VAL A 805 -19.06 12.07 -12.60
CA VAL A 805 -18.75 13.40 -13.13
C VAL A 805 -17.49 13.34 -13.97
N PRO A 806 -17.49 13.81 -15.23
CA PRO A 806 -16.28 13.91 -16.03
C PRO A 806 -15.21 14.69 -15.27
N THR A 807 -14.04 14.09 -15.14
CA THR A 807 -12.95 14.61 -14.33
C THR A 807 -11.63 14.44 -15.05
N ILE A 808 -10.85 15.51 -15.17
CA ILE A 808 -9.48 15.48 -15.68
C ILE A 808 -8.52 15.82 -14.54
N LEU A 809 -7.56 14.93 -14.30
CA LEU A 809 -6.54 15.13 -13.27
C LEU A 809 -5.25 15.65 -13.93
N VAL A 810 -4.86 16.87 -13.58
CA VAL A 810 -3.54 17.39 -13.93
C VAL A 810 -2.57 16.96 -12.85
N GLN A 811 -1.55 16.23 -13.24
CA GLN A 811 -0.67 15.47 -12.37
C GLN A 811 0.77 15.97 -12.49
N ALA A 812 1.46 16.03 -11.35
CA ALA A 812 2.88 16.30 -11.27
C ALA A 812 3.50 15.58 -10.09
N ASP A 813 4.82 15.44 -10.11
CA ASP A 813 5.59 14.97 -8.98
C ASP A 813 6.62 16.06 -8.57
N PRO A 814 7.01 16.14 -7.30
CA PRO A 814 8.07 17.04 -6.88
C PRO A 814 9.40 16.61 -7.49
N ALA A 815 10.23 17.58 -7.86
CA ALA A 815 11.59 17.31 -8.31
C ALA A 815 12.39 16.57 -7.22
N PRO A 816 13.37 15.73 -7.59
CA PRO A 816 14.19 15.02 -6.63
C PRO A 816 14.81 15.93 -5.59
N GLY A 817 14.59 15.65 -4.30
CA GLY A 817 15.05 16.47 -3.18
C GLY A 817 14.09 17.58 -2.74
N VAL A 818 13.01 17.83 -3.48
CA VAL A 818 11.94 18.75 -3.09
C VAL A 818 10.87 18.00 -2.32
N LEU A 819 10.39 18.56 -1.21
CA LEU A 819 9.28 17.97 -0.45
C LEU A 819 7.94 18.21 -1.16
N THR A 820 7.10 17.18 -1.21
CA THR A 820 5.78 17.25 -1.86
C THR A 820 4.96 18.43 -1.34
N ALA A 821 4.95 18.64 -0.03
CA ALA A 821 4.16 19.70 0.58
C ALA A 821 4.63 21.10 0.19
N ASP A 822 5.93 21.31 0.01
CA ASP A 822 6.47 22.62 -0.40
C ASP A 822 6.11 22.90 -1.86
N ALA A 823 6.33 21.92 -2.75
CA ALA A 823 5.94 22.01 -4.15
C ALA A 823 4.42 22.23 -4.29
N PHE A 824 3.62 21.49 -3.53
CA PHE A 824 2.17 21.63 -3.51
C PHE A 824 1.72 23.03 -3.07
N ASN A 825 2.23 23.54 -1.95
CA ASN A 825 1.85 24.86 -1.43
C ASN A 825 2.22 26.00 -2.40
N GLN A 826 3.32 25.84 -3.12
CA GLN A 826 3.78 26.82 -4.11
C GLN A 826 2.87 26.85 -5.34
N ILE A 827 2.46 25.68 -5.86
CA ILE A 827 1.64 25.62 -7.07
C ILE A 827 0.15 25.81 -6.78
N ARG A 828 -0.31 25.44 -5.59
CA ARG A 828 -1.71 25.45 -5.18
C ARG A 828 -2.39 26.80 -5.41
N SER A 829 -1.82 27.88 -4.90
CA SER A 829 -2.40 29.22 -5.02
C SER A 829 -2.50 29.69 -6.47
N LYS A 830 -1.58 29.28 -7.34
CA LYS A 830 -1.57 29.61 -8.76
C LYS A 830 -2.70 28.87 -9.50
N ILE A 831 -2.92 27.60 -9.20
CA ILE A 831 -3.97 26.79 -9.82
C ILE A 831 -5.37 27.17 -9.30
N GLU A 832 -5.51 27.43 -8.01
CA GLU A 832 -6.77 27.91 -7.42
C GLU A 832 -7.19 29.31 -7.95
N ALA A 833 -6.27 30.07 -8.52
CA ALA A 833 -6.55 31.35 -9.17
C ALA A 833 -7.10 31.22 -10.60
N ILE A 834 -7.12 30.05 -11.21
CA ILE A 834 -7.71 29.81 -12.53
C ILE A 834 -9.24 30.04 -12.44
N PRO A 835 -9.81 30.93 -13.29
CA PRO A 835 -11.23 31.21 -13.25
C PRO A 835 -12.02 29.98 -13.74
N LEU A 836 -12.89 29.44 -12.87
CA LEU A 836 -13.74 28.31 -13.20
C LEU A 836 -15.11 28.81 -13.71
N PRO A 837 -15.60 28.30 -14.86
CA PRO A 837 -16.96 28.55 -15.31
C PRO A 837 -18.01 27.99 -14.34
N ALA A 838 -19.24 28.45 -14.43
CA ALA A 838 -20.32 27.93 -13.60
C ALA A 838 -20.56 26.44 -13.87
N GLY A 839 -20.65 25.62 -12.81
CA GLY A 839 -20.80 24.17 -12.90
C GLY A 839 -19.49 23.39 -13.04
N TYR A 840 -18.34 24.07 -12.87
CA TYR A 840 -17.02 23.42 -12.82
C TYR A 840 -16.41 23.61 -11.43
N GLU A 841 -15.73 22.58 -10.96
CA GLU A 841 -15.10 22.55 -9.64
C GLU A 841 -13.65 22.07 -9.73
N LEU A 842 -12.82 22.55 -8.80
CA LEU A 842 -11.43 22.08 -8.60
C LEU A 842 -11.36 21.31 -7.28
N THR A 843 -10.91 20.09 -7.36
CA THR A 843 -10.67 19.22 -6.19
C THR A 843 -9.23 18.71 -6.21
N TRP A 844 -8.56 18.74 -5.06
CA TRP A 844 -7.20 18.21 -4.93
C TRP A 844 -7.21 16.74 -4.55
N TYR A 845 -6.44 15.95 -5.28
CA TYR A 845 -6.22 14.51 -5.10
C TYR A 845 -4.76 14.21 -4.71
N GLY A 846 -4.28 13.01 -4.99
CA GLY A 846 -2.91 12.59 -4.71
C GLY A 846 -2.59 12.52 -3.21
N GLU A 847 -1.36 12.88 -2.85
CA GLU A 847 -0.88 12.83 -1.46
C GLU A 847 -1.67 13.77 -0.54
N TYR A 848 -2.16 14.90 -1.07
CA TYR A 848 -3.00 15.84 -0.30
C TYR A 848 -4.29 15.18 0.17
N LYS A 849 -5.03 14.49 -0.71
CA LYS A 849 -6.28 13.79 -0.35
C LYS A 849 -5.98 12.65 0.63
N ALA A 850 -4.94 11.85 0.37
CA ALA A 850 -4.56 10.74 1.24
C ALA A 850 -4.20 11.22 2.66
N SER A 851 -3.44 12.31 2.77
CA SER A 851 -3.09 12.93 4.06
C SER A 851 -4.31 13.51 4.75
N LYS A 852 -5.20 14.17 4.00
CA LYS A 852 -6.46 14.72 4.54
C LYS A 852 -7.36 13.60 5.09
N ASP A 853 -7.59 12.54 4.33
CA ASP A 853 -8.42 11.41 4.74
C ASP A 853 -7.87 10.71 6.00
N ALA A 854 -6.53 10.55 6.07
CA ALA A 854 -5.86 10.00 7.24
C ALA A 854 -6.03 10.88 8.48
N ASN A 855 -5.84 12.20 8.32
CA ASN A 855 -6.01 13.17 9.39
C ASN A 855 -7.47 13.30 9.85
N GLU A 856 -8.44 13.30 8.92
CA GLU A 856 -9.86 13.29 9.25
C GLU A 856 -10.23 12.06 10.07
N GLY A 857 -9.72 10.87 9.73
CA GLY A 857 -9.89 9.66 10.53
C GLY A 857 -9.37 9.81 11.97
N LEU A 858 -8.20 10.45 12.14
CA LEU A 858 -7.66 10.75 13.47
C LEU A 858 -8.51 11.80 14.22
N VAL A 859 -8.96 12.85 13.54
CA VAL A 859 -9.80 13.91 14.15
C VAL A 859 -11.13 13.34 14.63
N ILE A 860 -11.71 12.37 13.92
CA ILE A 860 -12.97 11.71 14.34
C ILE A 860 -12.72 10.83 15.59
N SER A 861 -11.60 10.12 15.65
CA SER A 861 -11.32 9.15 16.72
C SER A 861 -10.62 9.75 17.94
N ALA A 862 -9.80 10.79 17.78
CA ALA A 862 -9.06 11.42 18.87
C ALA A 862 -9.92 11.92 20.04
N PRO A 863 -11.11 12.54 19.83
CA PRO A 863 -11.97 12.98 20.92
C PRO A 863 -12.40 11.85 21.87
N TYR A 864 -12.59 10.63 21.37
CA TYR A 864 -12.94 9.47 22.21
C TYR A 864 -11.78 9.11 23.14
N GLY A 865 -10.56 9.06 22.61
CA GLY A 865 -9.34 8.81 23.37
C GLY A 865 -9.09 9.90 24.41
N PHE A 866 -9.15 11.17 24.03
CA PHE A 866 -8.97 12.30 24.94
C PHE A 866 -10.04 12.34 26.03
N SER A 867 -11.30 12.08 25.68
CA SER A 867 -12.38 12.02 26.68
C SER A 867 -12.17 10.89 27.66
N ALA A 868 -11.77 9.71 27.20
CA ALA A 868 -11.45 8.57 28.07
C ALA A 868 -10.26 8.88 29.00
N MET A 869 -9.22 9.55 28.48
CA MET A 869 -8.07 10.00 29.30
C MET A 869 -8.51 10.99 30.39
N ILE A 870 -9.31 12.01 30.04
CA ILE A 870 -9.80 13.01 30.97
C ILE A 870 -10.66 12.36 32.05
N LEU A 871 -11.60 11.50 31.65
CA LEU A 871 -12.48 10.79 32.57
C LEU A 871 -11.68 9.87 33.51
N SER A 872 -10.69 9.12 32.98
CA SER A 872 -9.82 8.26 33.82
C SER A 872 -9.11 9.04 34.91
N VAL A 873 -8.58 10.21 34.57
CA VAL A 873 -7.90 11.08 35.55
C VAL A 873 -8.90 11.66 36.56
N ILE A 874 -10.10 12.09 36.12
CA ILE A 874 -11.15 12.58 37.04
C ILE A 874 -11.61 11.50 38.01
N PHE A 875 -11.88 10.28 37.50
CA PHE A 875 -12.28 9.16 38.37
C PHE A 875 -11.22 8.75 39.36
N MET A 876 -9.94 8.79 38.95
CA MET A 876 -8.84 8.44 39.82
C MET A 876 -8.67 9.42 41.02
N PHE A 877 -8.74 10.73 40.75
CA PHE A 877 -8.58 11.75 41.82
C PHE A 877 -9.90 12.09 42.51
N ASN A 878 -11.04 11.73 41.98
CA ASN A 878 -12.36 12.14 42.43
C ASN A 878 -12.47 13.66 42.65
N ALA A 879 -11.85 14.45 41.77
CA ALA A 879 -11.72 15.89 41.89
C ALA A 879 -11.49 16.51 40.52
N LEU A 880 -11.64 17.84 40.38
CA LEU A 880 -11.44 18.56 39.11
C LEU A 880 -10.15 19.37 39.07
N ARG A 881 -9.59 19.77 40.23
CA ARG A 881 -8.40 20.60 40.24
C ARG A 881 -7.12 19.86 39.89
N GLN A 882 -6.97 18.65 40.40
CA GLN A 882 -5.81 17.80 40.05
C GLN A 882 -5.76 17.46 38.54
N PRO A 883 -6.84 16.98 37.91
CA PRO A 883 -6.89 16.81 36.49
C PRO A 883 -6.53 18.07 35.71
N LEU A 884 -7.00 19.25 36.13
CA LEU A 884 -6.70 20.50 35.47
C LEU A 884 -5.19 20.83 35.52
N VAL A 885 -4.51 20.60 36.66
CA VAL A 885 -3.06 20.77 36.77
C VAL A 885 -2.34 19.86 35.76
N ILE A 886 -2.78 18.60 35.65
CA ILE A 886 -2.18 17.61 34.78
C ILE A 886 -2.35 18.03 33.31
N TRP A 887 -3.57 18.39 32.89
CA TRP A 887 -3.86 18.75 31.50
C TRP A 887 -3.22 20.07 31.03
N LEU A 888 -2.96 21.01 31.96
CA LEU A 888 -2.22 22.25 31.65
C LEU A 888 -0.75 21.97 31.25
N THR A 889 -0.21 20.79 31.53
CA THR A 889 1.16 20.44 31.09
C THR A 889 1.20 19.85 29.69
N ALA A 890 0.10 19.31 29.17
CA ALA A 890 0.07 18.64 27.86
C ALA A 890 0.57 19.52 26.69
N PRO A 891 0.24 20.82 26.58
CA PRO A 891 0.78 21.68 25.51
C PRO A 891 2.28 21.83 25.51
N LEU A 892 2.95 21.60 26.63
CA LEU A 892 4.41 21.73 26.75
C LEU A 892 5.18 20.66 25.97
N ALA A 893 4.52 19.57 25.59
CA ALA A 893 5.04 18.55 24.69
C ALA A 893 5.56 19.13 23.37
N VAL A 894 4.88 20.15 22.85
CA VAL A 894 5.24 20.83 21.59
C VAL A 894 6.68 21.35 21.63
N ILE A 895 7.18 21.79 22.80
CA ILE A 895 8.54 22.36 22.94
C ILE A 895 9.60 21.33 22.53
N GLY A 896 9.52 20.14 23.11
CA GLY A 896 10.50 19.08 22.85
C GLY A 896 10.35 18.51 21.43
N VAL A 897 9.13 18.34 20.95
CA VAL A 897 8.85 17.83 19.60
C VAL A 897 9.43 18.77 18.53
N THR A 898 9.16 20.07 18.66
CA THR A 898 9.69 21.07 17.72
C THR A 898 11.22 21.06 17.68
N VAL A 899 11.87 21.05 18.84
CA VAL A 899 13.34 21.01 18.91
C VAL A 899 13.87 19.70 18.28
N GLY A 900 13.28 18.57 18.59
CA GLY A 900 13.72 17.27 18.08
C GLY A 900 13.64 17.17 16.57
N LEU A 901 12.50 17.53 15.98
CA LEU A 901 12.28 17.48 14.53
C LEU A 901 13.20 18.43 13.76
N ILE A 902 13.44 19.63 14.29
CA ILE A 902 14.38 20.59 13.68
C ILE A 902 15.83 20.07 13.75
N VAL A 903 16.27 19.55 14.90
CA VAL A 903 17.64 19.05 15.10
C VAL A 903 17.95 17.86 14.21
N PHE A 904 17.00 16.93 14.07
CA PHE A 904 17.15 15.73 13.23
C PHE A 904 16.72 15.95 11.77
N GLN A 905 16.28 17.14 11.43
CA GLN A 905 15.78 17.48 10.08
C GLN A 905 14.76 16.47 9.56
N THR A 906 13.86 16.02 10.44
CA THR A 906 12.81 15.07 10.08
C THR A 906 11.49 15.82 9.86
N PRO A 907 10.72 15.46 8.80
CA PRO A 907 9.43 16.08 8.55
C PRO A 907 8.39 15.67 9.60
N PHE A 908 7.35 16.49 9.74
CA PHE A 908 6.19 16.17 10.57
C PHE A 908 5.25 15.29 9.78
N GLU A 909 5.49 14.00 9.82
CA GLU A 909 4.77 12.94 9.11
C GLU A 909 3.68 12.33 9.96
N PHE A 910 2.86 11.45 9.35
CA PHE A 910 1.82 10.69 10.05
C PHE A 910 2.36 9.98 11.31
N MET A 911 3.54 9.36 11.24
CA MET A 911 4.15 8.70 12.39
C MET A 911 4.59 9.67 13.49
N ALA A 912 4.99 10.90 13.14
CA ALA A 912 5.28 11.93 14.12
C ALA A 912 4.02 12.38 14.88
N ILE A 913 2.86 12.45 14.20
CA ILE A 913 1.56 12.73 14.84
C ILE A 913 1.23 11.65 15.89
N LEU A 914 1.42 10.37 15.54
CA LEU A 914 1.22 9.26 16.49
C LEU A 914 2.19 9.34 17.68
N GLY A 915 3.45 9.68 17.40
CA GLY A 915 4.45 9.94 18.45
C GLY A 915 4.04 11.08 19.40
N PHE A 916 3.47 12.14 18.85
CA PHE A 916 2.97 13.28 19.62
C PHE A 916 1.77 12.91 20.51
N LEU A 917 0.82 12.14 19.99
CA LEU A 917 -0.32 11.64 20.77
C LEU A 917 0.16 10.73 21.91
N SER A 918 1.06 9.81 21.61
CA SER A 918 1.71 8.93 22.60
C SER A 918 2.41 9.72 23.72
N LEU A 919 3.16 10.77 23.33
CA LEU A 919 3.88 11.63 24.25
C LEU A 919 2.95 12.31 25.25
N ILE A 920 1.77 12.79 24.82
CA ILE A 920 0.76 13.35 25.71
C ILE A 920 0.36 12.33 26.77
N GLY A 921 0.10 11.08 26.38
CA GLY A 921 -0.23 10.00 27.31
C GLY A 921 0.86 9.73 28.33
N MET A 922 2.13 9.69 27.89
CA MET A 922 3.27 9.49 28.77
C MET A 922 3.47 10.65 29.75
N MET A 923 3.28 11.89 29.30
CA MET A 923 3.33 13.07 30.18
C MET A 923 2.25 13.04 31.24
N VAL A 924 1.01 12.76 30.86
CA VAL A 924 -0.12 12.68 31.80
C VAL A 924 0.13 11.57 32.81
N LYS A 925 0.65 10.42 32.43
CA LYS A 925 1.05 9.32 33.32
C LYS A 925 2.07 9.80 34.41
N ASN A 926 3.12 10.49 33.95
CA ASN A 926 4.15 11.00 34.85
C ASN A 926 3.59 12.09 35.81
N ALA A 927 2.70 12.93 35.29
CA ALA A 927 2.03 13.97 36.04
C ALA A 927 1.11 13.40 37.14
N ILE A 928 0.36 12.32 36.82
CA ILE A 928 -0.48 11.60 37.79
C ILE A 928 0.31 11.17 39.00
N VAL A 929 1.45 10.52 38.82
CA VAL A 929 2.28 9.98 39.90
C VAL A 929 2.81 11.10 40.78
N LEU A 930 3.13 12.25 40.24
CA LEU A 930 3.63 13.40 41.00
C LEU A 930 2.53 14.10 41.78
N VAL A 931 1.34 14.31 41.16
CA VAL A 931 0.18 14.94 41.82
C VAL A 931 -0.35 14.06 42.94
N ASP A 932 -0.47 12.75 42.72
CA ASP A 932 -0.91 11.78 43.72
C ASP A 932 0.04 11.79 44.97
N GLN A 933 1.35 11.83 44.75
CA GLN A 933 2.32 11.92 45.85
C GLN A 933 2.18 13.24 46.62
N ALA A 934 1.93 14.35 45.94
CA ALA A 934 1.71 15.63 46.64
C ALA A 934 0.46 15.59 47.49
N ASP A 935 -0.63 14.99 47.01
CA ASP A 935 -1.86 14.80 47.78
C ASP A 935 -1.64 13.88 49.00
N VAL A 936 -0.85 12.81 48.86
CA VAL A 936 -0.49 11.90 49.98
C VAL A 936 0.31 12.63 51.06
N GLU A 937 1.34 13.40 50.68
CA GLU A 937 2.16 14.15 51.64
C GLU A 937 1.35 15.21 52.41
N ILE A 938 0.40 15.88 51.69
CA ILE A 938 -0.49 16.86 52.34
C ILE A 938 -1.46 16.16 53.29
N ARG A 939 -2.03 15.00 52.94
CA ARG A 939 -2.93 14.21 53.82
C ARG A 939 -2.22 13.70 55.06
N GLN A 940 -0.91 13.46 55.01
CA GLN A 940 -0.07 13.08 56.13
C GLN A 940 0.21 14.24 57.10
N GLY A 941 -0.35 15.45 56.85
CA GLY A 941 -0.24 16.61 57.68
C GLY A 941 0.99 17.46 57.50
N LYS A 942 1.77 17.22 56.44
CA LYS A 942 2.90 18.11 56.10
C LYS A 942 2.41 19.46 55.63
N TRP A 943 3.17 20.50 55.92
CA TRP A 943 2.86 21.82 55.42
C TRP A 943 2.87 21.85 53.88
N PRO A 944 1.81 22.40 53.24
CA PRO A 944 1.59 22.22 51.80
C PRO A 944 2.76 22.63 50.91
N PHE A 945 3.45 23.71 51.21
CA PHE A 945 4.64 24.13 50.45
C PHE A 945 5.77 23.10 50.52
N GLN A 946 6.06 22.58 51.73
CA GLN A 946 7.07 21.57 51.92
C GLN A 946 6.65 20.22 51.29
N ALA A 947 5.36 19.86 51.44
CA ALA A 947 4.80 18.64 50.87
C ALA A 947 4.98 18.55 49.36
N ILE A 948 4.77 19.67 48.63
CA ILE A 948 5.00 19.73 47.20
C ILE A 948 6.47 19.51 46.81
N ILE A 949 7.38 20.16 47.56
CA ILE A 949 8.83 20.01 47.31
C ILE A 949 9.25 18.57 47.60
N ASP A 950 8.82 18.01 48.75
CA ASP A 950 9.17 16.65 49.15
C ASP A 950 8.58 15.62 48.18
N ALA A 951 7.35 15.81 47.68
CA ALA A 951 6.74 14.98 46.64
C ALA A 951 7.54 15.02 45.33
N ALA A 952 7.91 16.22 44.88
CA ALA A 952 8.72 16.39 43.67
C ALA A 952 10.11 15.75 43.81
N MET A 953 10.75 15.92 44.98
CA MET A 953 12.05 15.33 45.28
C MET A 953 11.99 13.79 45.36
N SER A 954 10.96 13.22 45.94
CA SER A 954 10.80 11.77 46.08
C SER A 954 10.51 11.07 44.75
N ARG A 955 9.76 11.74 43.86
CA ARG A 955 9.36 11.20 42.56
C ARG A 955 10.29 11.57 41.40
N ALA A 956 11.21 12.52 41.57
CA ALA A 956 12.17 12.93 40.56
C ALA A 956 12.98 11.75 40.00
N ARG A 957 13.49 10.88 40.88
CA ARG A 957 14.32 9.74 40.48
C ARG A 957 13.55 8.69 39.69
N PRO A 958 12.38 8.15 40.10
CA PRO A 958 11.59 7.24 39.32
C PRO A 958 11.14 7.82 37.98
N VAL A 959 10.68 9.08 37.93
CA VAL A 959 10.20 9.75 36.72
C VAL A 959 11.34 9.97 35.71
N LEU A 960 12.51 10.44 36.17
CA LEU A 960 13.68 10.59 35.30
C LEU A 960 14.16 9.24 34.74
N LEU A 961 14.16 8.20 35.57
CA LEU A 961 14.57 6.87 35.17
C LEU A 961 13.62 6.27 34.14
N GLY A 962 12.31 6.40 34.35
CA GLY A 962 11.29 5.96 33.42
C GLY A 962 11.40 6.71 32.07
N ALA A 963 11.60 8.02 32.12
CA ALA A 963 11.82 8.78 30.89
C ALA A 963 13.11 8.33 30.15
N LEU A 964 14.21 8.12 30.89
CA LEU A 964 15.49 7.70 30.32
C LEU A 964 15.42 6.30 29.71
N THR A 965 14.74 5.35 30.37
CA THR A 965 14.52 4.01 29.82
C THR A 965 13.67 4.04 28.57
N THR A 966 12.65 4.92 28.50
CA THR A 966 11.82 5.09 27.30
C THR A 966 12.61 5.74 26.17
N ILE A 967 13.32 6.83 26.43
CA ILE A 967 14.14 7.54 25.42
C ILE A 967 15.17 6.60 24.81
N LEU A 968 15.93 5.88 25.63
CA LEU A 968 16.97 4.98 25.17
C LEU A 968 16.41 3.67 24.60
N GLY A 969 15.27 3.21 25.10
CA GLY A 969 14.57 2.02 24.57
C GLY A 969 14.01 2.22 23.17
N VAL A 970 13.61 3.44 22.81
CA VAL A 970 13.12 3.79 21.48
C VAL A 970 14.26 4.15 20.51
N ALA A 971 15.49 4.39 21.01
CA ALA A 971 16.63 4.81 20.19
C ALA A 971 16.96 3.86 19.01
N PRO A 972 16.82 2.53 19.08
CA PRO A 972 17.03 1.66 17.93
C PRO A 972 16.11 1.98 16.74
N LEU A 973 14.92 2.54 16.95
CA LEU A 973 13.99 2.95 15.89
C LEU A 973 14.44 4.19 15.10
N LEU A 974 15.48 4.90 15.52
CA LEU A 974 16.04 6.02 14.77
C LEU A 974 16.64 5.59 13.42
N VAL A 975 17.04 4.33 13.30
CA VAL A 975 17.63 3.75 12.08
C VAL A 975 16.55 3.35 11.07
N ASP A 976 15.33 3.08 11.55
CA ASP A 976 14.20 2.69 10.70
C ASP A 976 13.49 3.93 10.14
N PRO A 977 13.43 4.14 8.81
CA PRO A 977 12.80 5.32 8.21
C PRO A 977 11.34 5.50 8.61
N PHE A 978 10.59 4.40 8.73
CA PHE A 978 9.17 4.45 9.05
C PHE A 978 8.91 4.98 10.47
N PHE A 979 9.73 4.58 11.44
CA PHE A 979 9.57 4.98 12.84
C PHE A 979 10.44 6.16 13.25
N LYS A 980 11.38 6.62 12.42
CA LYS A 980 12.34 7.67 12.75
C LYS A 980 11.68 8.94 13.26
N SER A 981 10.70 9.48 12.54
CA SER A 981 10.00 10.72 12.91
C SER A 981 9.23 10.57 14.24
N MET A 982 8.62 9.41 14.49
CA MET A 982 7.97 9.07 15.75
C MET A 982 8.98 8.93 16.88
N ALA A 983 10.09 8.22 16.65
CA ALA A 983 11.15 8.03 17.65
C ALA A 983 11.73 9.37 18.09
N VAL A 984 12.07 10.26 17.16
CA VAL A 984 12.55 11.63 17.44
C VAL A 984 11.51 12.40 18.24
N THR A 985 10.25 12.35 17.85
CA THR A 985 9.13 13.02 18.55
C THR A 985 9.01 12.54 20.01
N ILE A 986 9.04 11.23 20.23
CA ILE A 986 8.95 10.65 21.57
C ILE A 986 10.20 10.97 22.40
N MET A 987 11.40 10.78 21.85
CA MET A 987 12.65 10.96 22.59
C MET A 987 12.84 12.42 23.04
N PHE A 988 12.79 13.35 22.12
CA PHE A 988 12.96 14.77 22.46
C PHE A 988 11.75 15.34 23.20
N GLY A 989 10.56 14.96 22.77
CA GLY A 989 9.34 15.33 23.45
C GLY A 989 9.36 14.89 24.91
N LEU A 990 9.68 13.63 25.20
CA LEU A 990 9.71 13.09 26.57
C LEU A 990 10.87 13.69 27.39
N LEU A 991 12.03 13.94 26.79
CA LEU A 991 13.15 14.60 27.46
C LEU A 991 12.73 15.98 28.00
N PHE A 992 12.25 16.85 27.11
CA PHE A 992 11.82 18.19 27.52
C PHE A 992 10.59 18.16 28.42
N ALA A 993 9.62 17.31 28.07
CA ALA A 993 8.41 17.14 28.84
C ALA A 993 8.71 16.71 30.29
N THR A 994 9.59 15.74 30.51
CA THR A 994 9.94 15.25 31.85
C THR A 994 10.62 16.34 32.68
N LEU A 995 11.57 17.07 32.08
CA LEU A 995 12.24 18.18 32.77
C LEU A 995 11.25 19.29 33.14
N LEU A 996 10.34 19.61 32.21
CA LEU A 996 9.32 20.63 32.47
C LEU A 996 8.26 20.17 33.47
N THR A 997 7.76 18.93 33.39
CA THR A 997 6.75 18.44 34.33
C THR A 997 7.22 18.43 35.75
N LEU A 998 8.48 18.09 36.01
CA LEU A 998 9.07 18.15 37.33
C LEU A 998 9.10 19.57 37.95
N VAL A 999 9.04 20.61 37.12
CA VAL A 999 9.02 22.01 37.54
C VAL A 999 7.62 22.60 37.47
N VAL A 1000 6.90 22.33 36.40
CA VAL A 1000 5.62 22.98 36.06
C VAL A 1000 4.47 22.44 36.88
N ILE A 1001 4.43 21.11 37.16
CA ILE A 1001 3.37 20.51 37.96
C ILE A 1001 3.37 21.07 39.41
N PRO A 1002 4.51 21.11 40.14
CA PRO A 1002 4.56 21.77 41.43
C PRO A 1002 4.10 23.22 41.40
N LEU A 1003 4.48 23.97 40.35
CA LEU A 1003 4.10 25.37 40.15
C LEU A 1003 2.59 25.52 39.97
N PHE A 1004 2.00 24.80 39.02
CA PHE A 1004 0.56 24.88 38.77
C PHE A 1004 -0.28 24.33 39.90
N TYR A 1005 0.18 23.28 40.59
CA TYR A 1005 -0.44 22.79 41.78
C TYR A 1005 -0.47 23.85 42.88
N ALA A 1006 0.67 24.50 43.17
CA ALA A 1006 0.75 25.58 44.17
C ALA A 1006 -0.19 26.77 43.78
N MET A 1007 -0.26 27.14 42.52
CA MET A 1007 -1.12 28.23 42.04
C MET A 1007 -2.61 27.89 42.12
N LEU A 1008 -3.07 26.72 41.64
CA LEU A 1008 -4.48 26.32 41.63
C LEU A 1008 -5.03 26.05 43.04
N PHE A 1009 -4.18 25.53 43.93
CA PHE A 1009 -4.54 25.29 45.33
C PHE A 1009 -4.25 26.50 46.25
N ARG A 1010 -3.74 27.63 45.68
CA ARG A 1010 -3.45 28.88 46.38
C ARG A 1010 -2.58 28.70 47.60
N ILE A 1011 -1.52 27.90 47.45
CA ILE A 1011 -0.62 27.60 48.56
C ILE A 1011 0.27 28.81 48.81
N LYS A 1012 0.25 29.33 50.07
CA LYS A 1012 1.06 30.48 50.49
C LYS A 1012 2.51 30.10 50.69
N VAL A 1013 3.42 30.88 50.16
CA VAL A 1013 4.85 30.83 50.45
C VAL A 1013 5.07 31.59 51.76
N GLU A 1014 5.31 30.94 52.86
CA GLU A 1014 5.76 31.65 54.05
C GLU A 1014 7.21 32.06 53.92
N GLN A 1015 7.47 33.29 54.27
CA GLN A 1015 8.83 33.78 54.46
C GLN A 1015 9.36 33.14 55.73
N MET A 1016 10.39 32.23 55.61
CA MET A 1016 11.22 31.84 56.73
C MET A 1016 12.08 33.04 57.21
#